data_7fd2cc23e9a2889be7c3001afe303096
#
_entry.id   7fd2cc23e9a2889be7c3001afe303096
#
_cell.length_a   1.000
_cell.length_b   1.000
_cell.length_c   1.000
_cell.angle_alpha   90.00
_cell.angle_beta   90.00
_cell.angle_gamma   90.00
#
_symmetry.space_group_name_H-M   'P 1'
#
loop_
_entity.id
_entity.type
_entity.pdbx_description
1 polymer ?
#
loop_
_entity_poly.entity_id
_entity_poly.type
_entity_poly.pdbx_seq_one_letter_code
_entity_poly.pdbx_strand_id
1 'polypeptide(L)'
;MKKEIDFQITGMTCAACAGRIEKGLNRLEGVEDASVNLALETSHIIYESEQLTPDDLKRKVQSLGYDVVIEKAEFDIEGMTCAACANRIEKKINRMDGVDHGSVNFALETLQVTYHPGQTSTNDIKDAVQSIGYSLIEPDVDQAEGGKKDHRQAAIEKQTARFLFSMILSLPLLWAMVSHFSFTSFIWLPEAFMNPWVQLALAAPVQFIVGWPFYVGAYKALRNKSANMDVLVALGTSAAFFYSLYESIESAIRGTHEAALYYETSAVLITLIVLGKLMEARAKGRSSEAIQKLMGLQAKEAVIERDGKQMTVPISDVKVNDLVFVKPGEKVPVDGEIIEGTTAIDESMITGESLPVDKTAGDMVIGATINKNGFMKIKATKVGKETALSQIIRVVEQAQGSKAPIQRMADQISGIFVPIVVGIAVLTFLIWFFFVDPGNVTSALETFIAVIVIACPCALGLATPTSIMAGSGRAAESGILFKGGEHLEVTQSLDTVVLDKTGTVTKGEPSLTDVLAYANWTEDAVLQLAGSAEQQSEHPLARAITDGMKEQGLEAVGVEAFQADPGHGIEANAAGHKLLIGTRKLLQKHHIPYDQVESSVTTLEEQGKTAMLVAIDGEVAGIVAVADTIKSSSHQAIARLKEQGIHVVMMTGDNKLTAEAIAKQAGIDHVIAEVLPEEKAAHIAALQKQGKKVAMVGDGINDAPALATANIGMAVGTGTDVAMEAADITLMTGDLHAIADALQFSQKTMRNIKQNLFWALAYNCIGIPIAAFGFLAPWLAGAAMAFSSVSVVLNALRLQRLKPVREGVAE
;
A
#
# COMPACT_ATOMS: atom_id res chain seq x y z
N MET A 1 17.80 -29.43 12.67
CA MET A 1 16.61 -30.28 12.48
C MET A 1 16.43 -30.55 11.00
N LYS A 2 16.24 -31.84 10.60
CA LYS A 2 15.96 -32.16 9.21
C LYS A 2 14.50 -31.78 8.88
N LYS A 3 14.30 -31.10 7.76
CA LYS A 3 13.00 -30.78 7.19
C LYS A 3 12.93 -31.21 5.73
N GLU A 4 11.73 -31.49 5.29
CA GLU A 4 11.41 -31.84 3.90
C GLU A 4 10.59 -30.72 3.30
N ILE A 5 10.85 -30.37 2.03
CA ILE A 5 10.08 -29.38 1.28
C ILE A 5 9.89 -29.84 -0.18
N ASP A 6 8.66 -29.69 -0.67
CA ASP A 6 8.34 -29.94 -2.05
C ASP A 6 8.11 -28.61 -2.78
N PHE A 7 8.87 -28.38 -3.85
CA PHE A 7 8.66 -27.24 -4.72
C PHE A 7 8.06 -27.69 -6.05
N GLN A 8 7.05 -26.98 -6.51
CA GLN A 8 6.63 -27.04 -7.90
C GLN A 8 7.51 -26.04 -8.69
N ILE A 9 8.17 -26.55 -9.76
CA ILE A 9 9.19 -25.78 -10.51
C ILE A 9 8.71 -25.56 -11.94
N THR A 10 8.75 -24.31 -12.39
CA THR A 10 8.45 -23.94 -13.76
C THR A 10 9.69 -23.76 -14.61
N GLY A 11 9.55 -23.89 -15.93
CA GLY A 11 10.63 -23.70 -16.90
C GLY A 11 11.41 -24.97 -17.23
N MET A 12 11.09 -26.14 -16.65
CA MET A 12 11.70 -27.42 -17.00
C MET A 12 11.10 -27.95 -18.31
N THR A 13 11.93 -28.15 -19.33
CA THR A 13 11.49 -28.66 -20.65
C THR A 13 12.05 -30.03 -21.00
N CYS A 14 13.07 -30.52 -20.25
CA CYS A 14 13.74 -31.78 -20.55
C CYS A 14 14.45 -32.37 -19.33
N ALA A 15 14.82 -33.66 -19.42
CA ALA A 15 15.53 -34.36 -18.33
C ALA A 15 16.87 -33.71 -17.95
N ALA A 16 17.52 -33.02 -18.88
CA ALA A 16 18.76 -32.26 -18.55
C ALA A 16 18.48 -31.06 -17.65
N CYS A 17 17.29 -30.44 -17.75
CA CYS A 17 16.84 -29.37 -16.87
C CYS A 17 16.66 -29.90 -15.44
N ALA A 18 15.90 -30.99 -15.29
CA ALA A 18 15.68 -31.65 -14.00
C ALA A 18 17.02 -32.06 -13.34
N GLY A 19 17.91 -32.71 -14.10
CA GLY A 19 19.25 -33.10 -13.59
C GLY A 19 20.16 -31.91 -13.23
N ARG A 20 19.97 -30.72 -13.86
CA ARG A 20 20.70 -29.49 -13.48
C ARG A 20 20.22 -28.95 -12.15
N ILE A 21 18.91 -28.91 -11.92
CA ILE A 21 18.30 -28.45 -10.66
C ILE A 21 18.71 -29.40 -9.52
N GLU A 22 18.53 -30.70 -9.73
CA GLU A 22 18.87 -31.75 -8.76
C GLU A 22 20.33 -31.66 -8.32
N LYS A 23 21.26 -31.61 -9.30
CA LYS A 23 22.70 -31.43 -8.99
C LYS A 23 23.01 -30.09 -8.34
N GLY A 24 22.28 -29.03 -8.71
CA GLY A 24 22.47 -27.71 -8.12
C GLY A 24 22.01 -27.64 -6.67
N LEU A 25 20.89 -28.26 -6.34
CA LEU A 25 20.37 -28.35 -4.98
C LEU A 25 21.23 -29.26 -4.10
N ASN A 26 21.62 -30.45 -4.57
CA ASN A 26 22.49 -31.39 -3.85
C ASN A 26 23.92 -30.85 -3.60
N ARG A 27 24.33 -29.74 -4.23
CA ARG A 27 25.62 -29.07 -3.96
C ARG A 27 25.51 -27.95 -2.92
N LEU A 28 24.33 -27.61 -2.47
CA LEU A 28 24.15 -26.64 -1.37
C LEU A 28 24.52 -27.30 -0.05
N GLU A 29 25.39 -26.64 0.72
CA GLU A 29 25.76 -27.06 2.06
C GLU A 29 24.51 -26.97 2.96
N GLY A 30 24.11 -28.07 3.58
CA GLY A 30 22.87 -28.20 4.35
C GLY A 30 21.72 -28.90 3.62
N VAL A 31 21.85 -29.24 2.34
CA VAL A 31 20.93 -30.15 1.63
C VAL A 31 21.48 -31.58 1.77
N GLU A 32 20.64 -32.49 2.31
CA GLU A 32 20.99 -33.91 2.47
C GLU A 32 20.67 -34.69 1.19
N ASP A 33 19.49 -34.48 0.64
CA ASP A 33 19.05 -35.11 -0.61
C ASP A 33 18.05 -34.18 -1.32
N ALA A 34 18.16 -34.12 -2.63
CA ALA A 34 17.22 -33.47 -3.50
C ALA A 34 16.99 -34.28 -4.75
N SER A 35 15.74 -34.58 -5.06
CA SER A 35 15.29 -35.25 -6.26
C SER A 35 14.33 -34.40 -7.04
N VAL A 36 14.40 -34.47 -8.39
CA VAL A 36 13.54 -33.65 -9.28
C VAL A 36 12.78 -34.55 -10.24
N ASN A 37 11.45 -34.44 -10.22
CA ASN A 37 10.55 -35.15 -11.10
C ASN A 37 10.10 -34.24 -12.26
N LEU A 38 10.60 -34.49 -13.45
CA LEU A 38 10.24 -33.71 -14.64
C LEU A 38 8.77 -33.88 -15.03
N ALA A 39 8.19 -35.07 -14.86
CA ALA A 39 6.80 -35.34 -15.31
C ALA A 39 5.76 -34.67 -14.42
N LEU A 40 6.07 -34.47 -13.14
CA LEU A 40 5.23 -33.77 -12.18
C LEU A 40 5.65 -32.32 -12.00
N GLU A 41 6.76 -31.89 -12.59
CA GLU A 41 7.37 -30.59 -12.42
C GLU A 41 7.63 -30.23 -10.94
N THR A 42 8.00 -31.23 -10.13
CA THR A 42 8.24 -31.07 -8.69
C THR A 42 9.67 -31.44 -8.32
N SER A 43 10.19 -30.81 -7.26
CA SER A 43 11.39 -31.27 -6.56
C SER A 43 11.05 -31.59 -5.12
N HIS A 44 11.59 -32.68 -4.61
CA HIS A 44 11.57 -33.07 -3.20
C HIS A 44 12.94 -32.84 -2.61
N ILE A 45 13.04 -32.07 -1.53
CA ILE A 45 14.32 -31.61 -0.94
C ILE A 45 14.32 -31.89 0.55
N ILE A 46 15.33 -32.62 1.04
CA ILE A 46 15.59 -32.85 2.47
C ILE A 46 16.77 -31.97 2.87
N TYR A 47 16.57 -31.10 3.84
CA TYR A 47 17.57 -30.09 4.25
C TYR A 47 17.62 -29.85 5.75
N GLU A 48 18.71 -29.29 6.23
CA GLU A 48 18.92 -28.90 7.62
C GLU A 48 18.41 -27.47 7.87
N SER A 49 17.28 -27.34 8.58
CA SER A 49 16.60 -26.02 8.82
C SER A 49 17.39 -25.05 9.72
N GLU A 50 18.51 -25.48 10.30
CA GLU A 50 19.42 -24.62 11.05
C GLU A 50 20.46 -23.93 10.15
N GLN A 51 20.67 -24.45 8.94
CA GLN A 51 21.68 -23.96 7.98
C GLN A 51 21.04 -23.29 6.77
N LEU A 52 19.86 -23.75 6.34
CA LEU A 52 19.16 -23.28 5.14
C LEU A 52 17.71 -22.94 5.45
N THR A 53 17.23 -21.91 4.79
CA THR A 53 15.80 -21.52 4.75
C THR A 53 15.17 -21.96 3.42
N PRO A 54 13.82 -22.08 3.34
CA PRO A 54 13.13 -22.30 2.07
C PRO A 54 13.49 -21.27 1.00
N ASP A 55 13.71 -20.02 1.41
CA ASP A 55 14.13 -18.93 0.51
C ASP A 55 15.53 -19.13 -0.08
N ASP A 56 16.46 -19.78 0.64
CA ASP A 56 17.79 -20.09 0.13
C ASP A 56 17.71 -21.16 -0.97
N LEU A 57 16.85 -22.17 -0.76
CA LEU A 57 16.59 -23.23 -1.72
C LEU A 57 15.93 -22.66 -2.99
N LYS A 58 14.94 -21.80 -2.83
CA LYS A 58 14.27 -21.07 -3.91
C LYS A 58 15.26 -20.23 -4.72
N ARG A 59 16.05 -19.38 -4.05
CA ARG A 59 17.10 -18.57 -4.71
C ARG A 59 18.07 -19.43 -5.50
N LYS A 60 18.38 -20.63 -5.00
CA LYS A 60 19.24 -21.57 -5.74
C LYS A 60 18.58 -22.04 -7.02
N VAL A 61 17.30 -22.41 -6.99
CA VAL A 61 16.53 -22.82 -8.18
C VAL A 61 16.49 -21.66 -9.19
N GLN A 62 16.21 -20.45 -8.72
CA GLN A 62 16.20 -19.24 -9.55
C GLN A 62 17.57 -18.93 -10.17
N SER A 63 18.67 -19.09 -9.40
CA SER A 63 20.03 -18.90 -9.91
C SER A 63 20.43 -19.88 -11.03
N LEU A 64 19.71 -21.00 -11.15
CA LEU A 64 19.90 -22.01 -12.19
C LEU A 64 19.04 -21.73 -13.45
N GLY A 65 18.22 -20.64 -13.43
CA GLY A 65 17.37 -20.21 -14.53
C GLY A 65 15.97 -20.83 -14.54
N TYR A 66 15.49 -21.31 -13.39
CA TYR A 66 14.15 -21.88 -13.21
C TYR A 66 13.41 -21.14 -12.12
N ASP A 67 12.08 -21.30 -12.01
CA ASP A 67 11.31 -20.65 -10.98
C ASP A 67 10.46 -21.63 -10.16
N VAL A 68 10.16 -21.24 -8.91
CA VAL A 68 9.35 -22.01 -7.97
C VAL A 68 7.96 -21.41 -7.92
N VAL A 69 6.94 -22.24 -8.11
CA VAL A 69 5.54 -21.80 -8.06
C VAL A 69 5.17 -21.44 -6.63
N ILE A 70 4.71 -20.21 -6.46
CA ILE A 70 4.18 -19.70 -5.21
C ILE A 70 2.79 -19.16 -5.52
N GLU A 71 1.83 -19.57 -4.72
CA GLU A 71 0.47 -19.04 -4.81
C GLU A 71 0.19 -18.07 -3.67
N LYS A 72 -0.61 -17.05 -3.99
CA LYS A 72 -1.15 -16.10 -3.02
C LYS A 72 -2.65 -16.31 -2.92
N ALA A 73 -3.15 -16.55 -1.73
CA ALA A 73 -4.56 -16.63 -1.43
C ALA A 73 -4.97 -15.57 -0.42
N GLU A 74 -6.17 -15.03 -0.60
CA GLU A 74 -6.83 -14.15 0.35
C GLU A 74 -8.13 -14.78 0.84
N PHE A 75 -8.38 -14.66 2.14
CA PHE A 75 -9.58 -15.17 2.79
C PHE A 75 -10.19 -14.11 3.70
N ASP A 76 -11.51 -14.03 3.73
CA ASP A 76 -12.22 -13.29 4.77
C ASP A 76 -12.28 -14.15 6.05
N ILE A 77 -12.05 -13.55 7.22
CA ILE A 77 -11.99 -14.26 8.51
C ILE A 77 -13.22 -13.92 9.32
N GLU A 78 -13.94 -14.94 9.74
CA GLU A 78 -15.04 -14.78 10.70
C GLU A 78 -14.63 -15.16 12.14
N GLY A 79 -15.19 -14.43 13.09
CA GLY A 79 -15.07 -14.72 14.53
C GLY A 79 -13.89 -14.05 15.23
N MET A 80 -13.15 -13.15 14.58
CA MET A 80 -12.17 -12.30 15.25
C MET A 80 -12.83 -11.21 16.07
N THR A 81 -12.36 -11.00 17.31
CA THR A 81 -12.91 -10.00 18.24
C THR A 81 -11.88 -8.94 18.64
N CYS A 82 -10.60 -9.20 18.45
CA CYS A 82 -9.50 -8.30 18.82
C CYS A 82 -8.20 -8.63 18.10
N ALA A 83 -7.22 -7.73 18.16
CA ALA A 83 -5.90 -7.90 17.56
C ALA A 83 -5.15 -9.16 18.04
N ALA A 84 -5.37 -9.61 19.28
CA ALA A 84 -4.80 -10.85 19.80
C ALA A 84 -5.33 -12.11 19.06
N CYS A 85 -6.56 -12.06 18.54
CA CYS A 85 -7.12 -13.12 17.70
C CYS A 85 -6.40 -13.17 16.35
N ALA A 86 -6.20 -12.00 15.72
CA ALA A 86 -5.46 -11.87 14.47
C ALA A 86 -4.03 -12.43 14.58
N ASN A 87 -3.32 -12.03 15.64
CA ASN A 87 -1.95 -12.51 15.91
C ASN A 87 -1.89 -14.03 16.13
N ARG A 88 -2.93 -14.62 16.70
CA ARG A 88 -3.02 -16.07 16.89
C ARG A 88 -3.18 -16.82 15.57
N ILE A 89 -4.07 -16.36 14.70
CA ILE A 89 -4.26 -16.94 13.37
C ILE A 89 -2.96 -16.85 12.60
N GLU A 90 -2.34 -15.68 12.58
CA GLU A 90 -1.07 -15.44 11.90
C GLU A 90 0.04 -16.36 12.39
N LYS A 91 0.21 -16.53 13.71
CA LYS A 91 1.18 -17.47 14.29
C LYS A 91 0.88 -18.93 13.94
N LYS A 92 -0.38 -19.31 13.80
CA LYS A 92 -0.75 -20.68 13.42
C LYS A 92 -0.39 -20.93 11.96
N ILE A 93 -0.73 -19.99 11.07
CA ILE A 93 -0.48 -20.07 9.63
C ILE A 93 1.02 -20.06 9.32
N ASN A 94 1.78 -19.14 9.92
CA ASN A 94 3.24 -19.05 9.73
C ASN A 94 4.04 -20.22 10.33
N ARG A 95 3.39 -21.16 11.01
CA ARG A 95 3.99 -22.41 11.50
C ARG A 95 3.62 -23.63 10.66
N MET A 96 2.79 -23.44 9.66
CA MET A 96 2.44 -24.54 8.76
C MET A 96 3.57 -24.77 7.76
N ASP A 97 3.90 -26.03 7.52
CA ASP A 97 4.84 -26.38 6.47
C ASP A 97 4.22 -26.03 5.11
N GLY A 98 5.00 -25.51 4.18
CA GLY A 98 4.54 -25.05 2.88
C GLY A 98 3.93 -23.63 2.84
N VAL A 99 3.90 -22.91 3.97
CA VAL A 99 3.53 -21.49 4.02
C VAL A 99 4.76 -20.63 4.17
N ASP A 100 5.01 -19.73 3.21
CA ASP A 100 6.10 -18.76 3.26
C ASP A 100 5.74 -17.63 4.22
N HIS A 101 4.59 -17.02 4.02
CA HIS A 101 4.14 -15.89 4.82
C HIS A 101 2.62 -15.83 4.88
N GLY A 102 2.10 -15.68 6.09
CA GLY A 102 0.69 -15.39 6.34
C GLY A 102 0.55 -14.11 7.15
N SER A 103 -0.27 -13.17 6.70
CA SER A 103 -0.56 -11.91 7.37
C SER A 103 -2.06 -11.74 7.58
N VAL A 104 -2.45 -11.40 8.81
CA VAL A 104 -3.85 -11.17 9.16
C VAL A 104 -4.10 -9.69 9.39
N ASN A 105 -5.00 -9.11 8.63
CA ASN A 105 -5.48 -7.76 8.87
C ASN A 105 -6.74 -7.78 9.75
N PHE A 106 -6.60 -7.33 10.99
CA PHE A 106 -7.73 -7.26 11.91
C PHE A 106 -8.78 -6.22 11.50
N ALA A 107 -8.39 -5.13 10.86
CA ALA A 107 -9.32 -4.06 10.49
C ALA A 107 -10.18 -4.43 9.26
N LEU A 108 -9.59 -5.15 8.32
CA LEU A 108 -10.28 -5.66 7.12
C LEU A 108 -10.91 -7.05 7.36
N GLU A 109 -10.52 -7.71 8.45
CA GLU A 109 -10.90 -9.09 8.77
C GLU A 109 -10.46 -10.09 7.68
N THR A 110 -9.28 -9.85 7.08
CA THR A 110 -8.73 -10.68 5.99
C THR A 110 -7.44 -11.39 6.41
N LEU A 111 -7.19 -12.56 5.81
CA LEU A 111 -5.95 -13.32 5.86
C LEU A 111 -5.36 -13.37 4.45
N GLN A 112 -4.16 -12.89 4.29
CA GLN A 112 -3.36 -13.08 3.07
C GLN A 112 -2.29 -14.13 3.36
N VAL A 113 -2.19 -15.14 2.50
CA VAL A 113 -1.22 -16.24 2.64
C VAL A 113 -0.47 -16.42 1.34
N THR A 114 0.85 -16.51 1.45
CA THR A 114 1.75 -16.93 0.38
C THR A 114 2.21 -18.34 0.70
N TYR A 115 1.95 -19.30 -0.18
CA TYR A 115 2.20 -20.72 0.09
C TYR A 115 2.63 -21.49 -1.16
N HIS A 116 3.22 -22.66 -0.94
CA HIS A 116 3.64 -23.60 -1.99
C HIS A 116 2.53 -24.62 -2.23
N PRO A 117 1.86 -24.60 -3.40
CA PRO A 117 0.71 -25.48 -3.67
C PRO A 117 1.05 -26.98 -3.71
N GLY A 118 2.34 -27.34 -3.87
CA GLY A 118 2.81 -28.72 -3.75
C GLY A 118 2.82 -29.28 -2.34
N GLN A 119 2.80 -28.43 -1.31
CA GLN A 119 2.90 -28.81 0.11
C GLN A 119 1.65 -28.49 0.92
N THR A 120 0.98 -27.39 0.64
CA THR A 120 -0.19 -26.90 1.38
C THR A 120 -1.27 -26.46 0.41
N SER A 121 -2.49 -26.87 0.66
CA SER A 121 -3.67 -26.45 -0.09
C SER A 121 -4.46 -25.37 0.66
N THR A 122 -5.33 -24.65 -0.05
CA THR A 122 -6.29 -23.71 0.56
C THR A 122 -7.18 -24.37 1.60
N ASN A 123 -7.51 -25.67 1.44
CA ASN A 123 -8.29 -26.44 2.41
C ASN A 123 -7.48 -26.69 3.69
N ASP A 124 -6.19 -27.01 3.61
CA ASP A 124 -5.34 -27.20 4.77
C ASP A 124 -5.23 -25.90 5.61
N ILE A 125 -5.15 -24.76 4.91
CA ILE A 125 -5.15 -23.43 5.53
C ILE A 125 -6.48 -23.19 6.26
N LYS A 126 -7.62 -23.50 5.63
CA LYS A 126 -8.95 -23.38 6.24
C LYS A 126 -9.08 -24.28 7.49
N ASP A 127 -8.66 -25.54 7.38
CA ASP A 127 -8.73 -26.50 8.50
C ASP A 127 -7.82 -26.07 9.66
N ALA A 128 -6.62 -25.56 9.37
CA ALA A 128 -5.72 -25.05 10.38
C ALA A 128 -6.32 -23.88 11.16
N VAL A 129 -6.99 -22.95 10.48
CA VAL A 129 -7.67 -21.81 11.13
C VAL A 129 -8.93 -22.24 11.86
N GLN A 130 -9.67 -23.21 11.32
CA GLN A 130 -10.85 -23.77 11.97
C GLN A 130 -10.47 -24.51 13.26
N SER A 131 -9.32 -25.19 13.29
CA SER A 131 -8.82 -25.91 14.48
C SER A 131 -8.63 -25.00 15.70
N ILE A 132 -8.38 -23.71 15.49
CA ILE A 132 -8.21 -22.68 16.54
C ILE A 132 -9.48 -21.83 16.75
N GLY A 133 -10.59 -22.23 16.08
CA GLY A 133 -11.94 -21.70 16.35
C GLY A 133 -12.35 -20.49 15.53
N TYR A 134 -11.74 -20.25 14.36
CA TYR A 134 -12.12 -19.21 13.40
C TYR A 134 -12.50 -19.85 12.07
N SER A 135 -13.24 -19.12 11.22
CA SER A 135 -13.64 -19.62 9.90
C SER A 135 -13.02 -18.75 8.80
N LEU A 136 -12.57 -19.38 7.72
CA LEU A 136 -12.12 -18.71 6.52
C LEU A 136 -13.14 -18.88 5.40
N ILE A 137 -13.46 -17.79 4.72
CA ILE A 137 -14.34 -17.74 3.57
C ILE A 137 -13.51 -17.26 2.37
N GLU A 138 -13.58 -17.97 1.25
CA GLU A 138 -13.01 -17.47 0.00
C GLU A 138 -13.83 -16.29 -0.49
N PRO A 139 -13.21 -15.19 -0.91
CA PRO A 139 -13.94 -14.08 -1.51
C PRO A 139 -14.56 -14.57 -2.83
N ASP A 140 -15.88 -14.53 -2.92
CA ASP A 140 -16.61 -14.85 -4.15
C ASP A 140 -16.28 -13.83 -5.23
N VAL A 141 -15.62 -14.26 -6.29
CA VAL A 141 -15.08 -13.39 -7.36
C VAL A 141 -16.21 -12.70 -8.14
N ASP A 142 -17.38 -13.33 -8.23
CA ASP A 142 -18.54 -12.84 -8.98
C ASP A 142 -19.50 -11.96 -8.16
N GLN A 143 -19.36 -11.93 -6.82
CA GLN A 143 -20.19 -11.12 -5.92
C GLN A 143 -19.42 -9.98 -5.21
N ALA A 144 -18.22 -9.66 -5.65
CA ALA A 144 -17.30 -8.75 -4.95
C ALA A 144 -17.87 -7.34 -4.67
N GLU A 145 -18.84 -6.84 -5.45
CA GLU A 145 -19.42 -5.50 -5.28
C GLU A 145 -20.60 -5.43 -4.31
N GLY A 146 -21.42 -6.46 -4.22
CA GLY A 146 -22.63 -6.49 -3.37
C GLY A 146 -22.37 -7.13 -2.00
N GLY A 147 -21.68 -8.26 -1.98
CA GLY A 147 -21.56 -9.12 -0.80
C GLY A 147 -20.79 -8.51 0.37
N LYS A 148 -19.64 -7.85 0.13
CA LYS A 148 -18.85 -7.21 1.22
C LYS A 148 -19.58 -6.02 1.86
N LYS A 149 -20.38 -5.26 1.11
CA LYS A 149 -21.25 -4.19 1.65
C LYS A 149 -22.35 -4.75 2.54
N ASP A 150 -23.02 -5.82 2.09
CA ASP A 150 -24.12 -6.42 2.83
C ASP A 150 -23.66 -7.07 4.14
N HIS A 151 -22.51 -7.76 4.15
CA HIS A 151 -21.96 -8.36 5.37
C HIS A 151 -21.54 -7.32 6.43
N ARG A 152 -20.86 -6.23 6.00
CA ARG A 152 -20.46 -5.14 6.93
C ARG A 152 -21.67 -4.37 7.44
N GLN A 153 -22.62 -4.07 6.58
CA GLN A 153 -23.86 -3.38 6.97
C GLN A 153 -24.65 -4.25 7.95
N ALA A 154 -24.80 -5.54 7.68
CA ALA A 154 -25.44 -6.48 8.58
C ALA A 154 -24.72 -6.60 9.94
N ALA A 155 -23.37 -6.57 9.95
CA ALA A 155 -22.60 -6.56 11.19
C ALA A 155 -22.83 -5.28 12.00
N ILE A 156 -22.87 -4.10 11.39
CA ILE A 156 -23.16 -2.82 12.02
C ILE A 156 -24.60 -2.81 12.56
N GLU A 157 -25.57 -3.31 11.80
CA GLU A 157 -26.97 -3.43 12.22
C GLU A 157 -27.12 -4.36 13.41
N LYS A 158 -26.46 -5.52 13.39
CA LYS A 158 -26.44 -6.47 14.51
C LYS A 158 -25.82 -5.85 15.77
N GLN A 159 -24.72 -5.10 15.65
CA GLN A 159 -24.11 -4.40 16.79
C GLN A 159 -25.00 -3.25 17.28
N THR A 160 -25.67 -2.55 16.37
CA THR A 160 -26.62 -1.48 16.73
C THR A 160 -27.81 -2.05 17.49
N ALA A 161 -28.38 -3.17 17.03
CA ALA A 161 -29.45 -3.85 17.73
C ALA A 161 -29.03 -4.33 19.12
N ARG A 162 -27.85 -4.92 19.26
CA ARG A 162 -27.28 -5.32 20.56
C ARG A 162 -27.10 -4.14 21.51
N PHE A 163 -26.55 -3.03 21.00
CA PHE A 163 -26.37 -1.81 21.77
C PHE A 163 -27.72 -1.24 22.25
N LEU A 164 -28.71 -1.10 21.36
CA LEU A 164 -30.01 -0.59 21.72
C LEU A 164 -30.72 -1.48 22.76
N PHE A 165 -30.64 -2.79 22.56
CA PHE A 165 -31.22 -3.75 23.54
C PHE A 165 -30.53 -3.63 24.89
N SER A 166 -29.19 -3.60 24.94
CA SER A 166 -28.47 -3.45 26.21
C SER A 166 -28.71 -2.08 26.84
N MET A 167 -28.77 -1.00 26.04
CA MET A 167 -29.02 0.35 26.54
C MET A 167 -30.40 0.48 27.21
N ILE A 168 -31.45 -0.08 26.59
CA ILE A 168 -32.80 -0.04 27.15
C ILE A 168 -32.87 -0.71 28.54
N LEU A 169 -32.19 -1.87 28.70
CA LEU A 169 -32.16 -2.60 29.96
C LEU A 169 -31.21 -1.98 30.98
N SER A 170 -30.11 -1.38 30.56
CA SER A 170 -29.12 -0.77 31.45
C SER A 170 -29.49 0.65 31.87
N LEU A 171 -30.36 1.36 31.15
CA LEU A 171 -30.74 2.74 31.48
C LEU A 171 -31.40 2.88 32.86
N PRO A 172 -32.38 2.02 33.25
CA PRO A 172 -32.93 2.02 34.60
C PRO A 172 -31.88 1.71 35.69
N LEU A 173 -30.93 0.80 35.38
CA LEU A 173 -29.84 0.45 36.30
C LEU A 173 -28.85 1.61 36.46
N LEU A 174 -28.53 2.30 35.36
CA LEU A 174 -27.71 3.52 35.39
C LEU A 174 -28.39 4.63 36.18
N TRP A 175 -29.72 4.76 36.06
CA TRP A 175 -30.48 5.71 36.85
C TRP A 175 -30.41 5.37 38.36
N ALA A 176 -30.55 4.09 38.75
CA ALA A 176 -30.35 3.63 40.12
C ALA A 176 -28.95 3.97 40.63
N MET A 177 -27.89 3.74 39.83
CA MET A 177 -26.51 4.03 40.18
C MET A 177 -26.26 5.52 40.42
N VAL A 178 -26.82 6.41 39.60
CA VAL A 178 -26.61 7.89 39.73
C VAL A 178 -27.19 8.40 41.06
N SER A 179 -28.24 7.79 41.61
CA SER A 179 -28.83 8.21 42.88
C SER A 179 -27.93 7.93 44.10
N HIS A 180 -26.94 7.06 44.00
CA HIS A 180 -26.04 6.71 45.10
C HIS A 180 -24.96 7.79 45.35
N PHE A 181 -24.77 8.77 44.47
CA PHE A 181 -23.81 9.85 44.68
C PHE A 181 -24.43 11.01 45.46
N SER A 182 -23.74 11.54 46.45
CA SER A 182 -24.21 12.61 47.32
C SER A 182 -24.69 13.86 46.57
N PHE A 183 -24.08 14.20 45.45
CA PHE A 183 -24.45 15.38 44.66
C PHE A 183 -25.63 15.15 43.71
N THR A 184 -26.10 13.92 43.53
CA THR A 184 -27.27 13.54 42.74
C THR A 184 -28.39 12.92 43.55
N SER A 185 -28.26 12.86 44.86
CA SER A 185 -29.27 12.29 45.80
C SER A 185 -30.65 12.96 45.72
N PHE A 186 -30.72 14.15 45.08
CA PHE A 186 -31.99 14.88 44.83
C PHE A 186 -32.81 14.29 43.66
N ILE A 187 -32.23 13.38 42.85
CA ILE A 187 -32.92 12.75 41.74
C ILE A 187 -33.89 11.69 42.28
N TRP A 188 -35.16 11.87 41.97
CA TRP A 188 -36.18 10.87 42.34
C TRP A 188 -35.93 9.54 41.65
N LEU A 189 -35.91 8.46 42.42
CA LEU A 189 -35.76 7.07 41.97
C LEU A 189 -36.99 6.25 42.35
N PRO A 190 -37.60 5.53 41.38
CA PRO A 190 -38.64 4.57 41.71
C PRO A 190 -38.10 3.42 42.63
N GLU A 191 -38.78 3.14 43.73
CA GLU A 191 -38.39 2.07 44.70
C GLU A 191 -38.22 0.71 44.02
N ALA A 192 -38.96 0.44 42.94
CA ALA A 192 -38.86 -0.79 42.19
C ALA A 192 -37.42 -1.06 41.66
N PHE A 193 -36.65 -0.01 41.31
CA PHE A 193 -35.30 -0.18 40.81
C PHE A 193 -34.25 -0.41 41.89
N MET A 194 -34.63 -0.24 43.16
CA MET A 194 -33.80 -0.63 44.31
C MET A 194 -33.99 -2.12 44.69
N ASN A 195 -35.00 -2.77 44.12
CA ASN A 195 -35.24 -4.18 44.40
C ASN A 195 -34.19 -5.07 43.73
N PRO A 196 -33.45 -5.94 44.49
CA PRO A 196 -32.42 -6.81 43.94
C PRO A 196 -32.88 -7.70 42.78
N TRP A 197 -34.12 -8.20 42.89
CA TRP A 197 -34.69 -9.10 41.89
C TRP A 197 -35.06 -8.37 40.57
N VAL A 198 -35.47 -7.11 40.67
CA VAL A 198 -35.71 -6.27 39.49
C VAL A 198 -34.38 -5.95 38.79
N GLN A 199 -33.34 -5.60 39.56
CA GLN A 199 -32.00 -5.37 38.99
C GLN A 199 -31.43 -6.64 38.36
N LEU A 200 -31.58 -7.80 39.00
CA LEU A 200 -31.22 -9.10 38.42
C LEU A 200 -31.94 -9.34 37.08
N ALA A 201 -33.28 -9.13 37.06
CA ALA A 201 -34.09 -9.34 35.84
C ALA A 201 -33.66 -8.44 34.67
N LEU A 202 -33.18 -7.22 34.93
CA LEU A 202 -32.67 -6.30 33.94
C LEU A 202 -31.23 -6.62 33.53
N ALA A 203 -30.37 -7.00 34.48
CA ALA A 203 -28.94 -7.26 34.21
C ALA A 203 -28.71 -8.63 33.57
N ALA A 204 -29.45 -9.68 33.92
CA ALA A 204 -29.21 -11.02 33.42
C ALA A 204 -29.30 -11.16 31.89
N PRO A 205 -30.27 -10.55 31.17
CA PRO A 205 -30.28 -10.58 29.73
C PRO A 205 -29.07 -9.83 29.12
N VAL A 206 -28.63 -8.73 29.74
CA VAL A 206 -27.43 -8.01 29.28
C VAL A 206 -26.20 -8.87 29.49
N GLN A 207 -26.04 -9.51 30.63
CA GLN A 207 -24.88 -10.36 30.95
C GLN A 207 -24.82 -11.60 30.07
N PHE A 208 -25.90 -12.33 29.85
CA PHE A 208 -25.88 -13.65 29.22
C PHE A 208 -26.35 -13.67 27.77
N ILE A 209 -27.09 -12.67 27.27
CA ILE A 209 -27.47 -12.58 25.85
C ILE A 209 -26.52 -11.64 25.14
N VAL A 210 -26.39 -10.40 25.59
CA VAL A 210 -25.54 -9.40 24.96
C VAL A 210 -24.05 -9.71 25.21
N GLY A 211 -23.70 -10.12 26.43
CA GLY A 211 -22.37 -10.49 26.88
C GLY A 211 -21.87 -11.85 26.37
N TRP A 212 -22.75 -12.71 25.82
CA TRP A 212 -22.39 -14.07 25.39
C TRP A 212 -21.15 -14.15 24.49
N PRO A 213 -20.96 -13.27 23.52
CA PRO A 213 -19.75 -13.30 22.68
C PRO A 213 -18.44 -13.15 23.47
N PHE A 214 -18.46 -12.40 24.59
CA PHE A 214 -17.27 -12.25 25.43
C PHE A 214 -16.93 -13.57 26.14
N TYR A 215 -17.92 -14.33 26.56
CA TYR A 215 -17.70 -15.66 27.13
C TYR A 215 -17.14 -16.65 26.13
N VAL A 216 -17.69 -16.66 24.91
CA VAL A 216 -17.18 -17.51 23.82
C VAL A 216 -15.74 -17.12 23.46
N GLY A 217 -15.45 -15.82 23.35
CA GLY A 217 -14.12 -15.31 23.07
C GLY A 217 -13.12 -15.63 24.19
N ALA A 218 -13.54 -15.48 25.46
CA ALA A 218 -12.73 -15.82 26.61
C ALA A 218 -12.41 -17.33 26.67
N TYR A 219 -13.41 -18.18 26.46
CA TYR A 219 -13.21 -19.63 26.42
C TYR A 219 -12.22 -20.05 25.34
N LYS A 220 -12.39 -19.52 24.10
CA LYS A 220 -11.46 -19.78 23.01
C LYS A 220 -10.04 -19.30 23.33
N ALA A 221 -9.90 -18.14 23.97
CA ALA A 221 -8.59 -17.61 24.37
C ALA A 221 -7.91 -18.49 25.41
N LEU A 222 -8.60 -18.83 26.50
CA LEU A 222 -8.06 -19.64 27.58
C LEU A 222 -7.73 -21.07 27.13
N ARG A 223 -8.59 -21.70 26.31
CA ARG A 223 -8.31 -23.01 25.72
C ARG A 223 -6.99 -23.03 24.94
N ASN A 224 -6.66 -21.93 24.30
CA ASN A 224 -5.41 -21.78 23.57
C ASN A 224 -4.26 -21.15 24.40
N LYS A 225 -4.35 -21.23 25.73
CA LYS A 225 -3.33 -20.73 26.68
C LYS A 225 -2.96 -19.25 26.43
N SER A 226 -3.95 -18.42 26.09
CA SER A 226 -3.76 -16.98 25.90
C SER A 226 -4.87 -16.22 26.61
N ALA A 227 -4.64 -14.94 26.91
CA ALA A 227 -5.65 -14.03 27.43
C ALA A 227 -5.84 -12.87 26.45
N ASN A 228 -7.09 -12.43 26.31
CA ASN A 228 -7.48 -11.32 25.46
C ASN A 228 -8.47 -10.40 26.19
N MET A 229 -8.94 -9.36 25.50
CA MET A 229 -9.96 -8.45 26.02
C MET A 229 -11.21 -9.19 26.53
N ASP A 230 -11.67 -10.22 25.81
CA ASP A 230 -12.89 -10.93 26.17
C ASP A 230 -12.76 -11.65 27.54
N VAL A 231 -11.54 -12.12 27.89
CA VAL A 231 -11.23 -12.70 29.21
C VAL A 231 -11.40 -11.65 30.30
N LEU A 232 -10.86 -10.43 30.09
CA LEU A 232 -10.98 -9.34 31.08
C LEU A 232 -12.44 -8.93 31.27
N VAL A 233 -13.19 -8.77 30.20
CA VAL A 233 -14.60 -8.38 30.23
C VAL A 233 -15.43 -9.47 30.91
N ALA A 234 -15.30 -10.73 30.49
CA ALA A 234 -16.03 -11.83 31.07
C ALA A 234 -15.72 -11.99 32.56
N LEU A 235 -14.47 -11.85 32.97
CA LEU A 235 -14.06 -11.97 34.39
C LEU A 235 -14.60 -10.81 35.22
N GLY A 236 -14.44 -9.55 34.80
CA GLY A 236 -14.87 -8.38 35.54
C GLY A 236 -16.39 -8.28 35.67
N THR A 237 -17.13 -8.50 34.56
CA THR A 237 -18.59 -8.44 34.59
C THR A 237 -19.21 -9.61 35.34
N SER A 238 -18.63 -10.83 35.25
CA SER A 238 -19.09 -12.00 36.04
C SER A 238 -18.84 -11.81 37.51
N ALA A 239 -17.70 -11.26 37.91
CA ALA A 239 -17.41 -10.99 39.32
C ALA A 239 -18.45 -10.04 39.90
N ALA A 240 -18.79 -8.93 39.22
CA ALA A 240 -19.85 -8.01 39.66
C ALA A 240 -21.23 -8.69 39.72
N PHE A 241 -21.60 -9.46 38.71
CA PHE A 241 -22.91 -10.11 38.59
C PHE A 241 -23.11 -11.19 39.66
N PHE A 242 -22.18 -12.13 39.80
CA PHE A 242 -22.31 -13.25 40.74
C PHE A 242 -22.15 -12.81 42.18
N TYR A 243 -21.32 -11.79 42.45
CA TYR A 243 -21.28 -11.19 43.79
C TYR A 243 -22.63 -10.57 44.15
N SER A 244 -23.25 -9.80 43.25
CA SER A 244 -24.56 -9.22 43.49
C SER A 244 -25.67 -10.28 43.67
N LEU A 245 -25.56 -11.40 42.95
CA LEU A 245 -26.47 -12.53 43.12
C LEU A 245 -26.32 -13.16 44.51
N TYR A 246 -25.06 -13.33 44.96
CA TYR A 246 -24.80 -13.84 46.30
C TYR A 246 -25.40 -12.91 47.39
N GLU A 247 -25.14 -11.61 47.32
CA GLU A 247 -25.68 -10.60 48.24
C GLU A 247 -27.23 -10.54 48.21
N SER A 248 -27.82 -10.67 47.01
CA SER A 248 -29.29 -10.71 46.86
C SER A 248 -29.91 -11.91 47.56
N ILE A 249 -29.28 -13.09 47.45
CA ILE A 249 -29.73 -14.32 48.09
C ILE A 249 -29.53 -14.21 49.61
N GLU A 250 -28.37 -13.73 50.07
CA GLU A 250 -28.05 -13.59 51.48
C GLU A 250 -29.00 -12.59 52.18
N SER A 251 -29.25 -11.42 51.54
CA SER A 251 -30.22 -10.44 52.02
C SER A 251 -31.64 -11.01 52.14
N ALA A 252 -32.07 -11.81 51.16
CA ALA A 252 -33.36 -12.48 51.20
C ALA A 252 -33.47 -13.51 52.35
N ILE A 253 -32.38 -14.26 52.64
CA ILE A 253 -32.32 -15.24 53.73
C ILE A 253 -32.29 -14.55 55.09
N ARG A 254 -31.51 -13.47 55.23
CA ARG A 254 -31.36 -12.73 56.49
C ARG A 254 -32.51 -11.76 56.78
N GLY A 255 -33.38 -11.48 55.82
CA GLY A 255 -34.46 -10.49 55.93
C GLY A 255 -33.95 -9.04 56.04
N THR A 256 -32.74 -8.76 55.61
CA THR A 256 -32.15 -7.42 55.57
C THR A 256 -32.43 -6.76 54.24
N HIS A 257 -32.65 -5.43 54.21
CA HIS A 257 -32.91 -4.68 52.97
C HIS A 257 -31.66 -3.95 52.46
N GLU A 258 -30.52 -4.14 53.12
CA GLU A 258 -29.25 -3.48 52.74
C GLU A 258 -28.34 -4.52 52.07
N ALA A 259 -28.39 -4.59 50.75
CA ALA A 259 -27.45 -5.37 49.95
C ALA A 259 -26.59 -4.43 49.05
N ALA A 260 -25.27 -4.62 49.08
CA ALA A 260 -24.37 -3.91 48.14
C ALA A 260 -24.46 -4.60 46.79
N LEU A 261 -25.20 -4.00 45.86
CA LEU A 261 -25.46 -4.56 44.54
C LEU A 261 -24.57 -3.90 43.49
N TYR A 262 -24.08 -4.69 42.53
CA TYR A 262 -23.26 -4.28 41.36
C TYR A 262 -23.82 -4.81 40.07
N TYR A 263 -25.11 -5.15 39.98
CA TYR A 263 -25.79 -5.55 38.74
C TYR A 263 -25.73 -4.44 37.71
N GLU A 264 -25.90 -3.19 38.15
CA GLU A 264 -25.75 -2.00 37.29
C GLU A 264 -24.33 -1.90 36.71
N THR A 265 -23.29 -2.16 37.51
CA THR A 265 -21.90 -2.15 37.06
C THR A 265 -21.69 -3.16 35.95
N SER A 266 -22.15 -4.41 36.11
CA SER A 266 -22.06 -5.45 35.09
C SER A 266 -22.76 -5.05 33.79
N ALA A 267 -24.01 -4.60 33.85
CA ALA A 267 -24.84 -4.28 32.71
C ALA A 267 -24.33 -3.01 31.98
N VAL A 268 -23.98 -1.97 32.72
CA VAL A 268 -23.45 -0.71 32.17
C VAL A 268 -22.09 -0.93 31.48
N LEU A 269 -21.20 -1.73 32.11
CA LEU A 269 -19.91 -2.06 31.49
C LEU A 269 -20.07 -2.78 30.15
N ILE A 270 -20.92 -3.80 30.06
CA ILE A 270 -21.20 -4.51 28.81
C ILE A 270 -21.74 -3.51 27.76
N THR A 271 -22.68 -2.66 28.15
CA THR A 271 -23.31 -1.68 27.29
C THR A 271 -22.27 -0.66 26.72
N LEU A 272 -21.38 -0.16 27.58
CA LEU A 272 -20.30 0.76 27.18
C LEU A 272 -19.28 0.07 26.25
N ILE A 273 -18.94 -1.18 26.51
CA ILE A 273 -18.04 -1.96 25.65
C ILE A 273 -18.69 -2.24 24.28
N VAL A 274 -19.98 -2.57 24.25
CA VAL A 274 -20.73 -2.75 23.01
C VAL A 274 -20.85 -1.44 22.24
N LEU A 275 -21.05 -0.31 22.94
CA LEU A 275 -20.98 1.03 22.33
C LEU A 275 -19.60 1.28 21.69
N GLY A 276 -18.52 0.99 22.43
CA GLY A 276 -17.17 1.10 21.91
C GLY A 276 -16.97 0.27 20.63
N LYS A 277 -17.42 -0.99 20.62
CA LYS A 277 -17.38 -1.87 19.44
C LYS A 277 -18.25 -1.36 18.29
N LEU A 278 -19.40 -0.78 18.55
CA LEU A 278 -20.24 -0.18 17.52
C LEU A 278 -19.56 1.04 16.88
N MET A 279 -18.97 1.91 17.71
CA MET A 279 -18.20 3.05 17.23
C MET A 279 -16.98 2.62 16.40
N GLU A 280 -16.29 1.57 16.83
CA GLU A 280 -15.20 0.93 16.11
C GLU A 280 -15.64 0.42 14.73
N ALA A 281 -16.74 -0.34 14.68
CA ALA A 281 -17.28 -0.88 13.41
C ALA A 281 -17.65 0.22 12.42
N ARG A 282 -18.30 1.30 12.89
CA ARG A 282 -18.63 2.49 12.08
C ARG A 282 -17.39 3.22 11.57
N ALA A 283 -16.38 3.29 12.41
CA ALA A 283 -15.14 3.99 12.08
C ALA A 283 -14.28 3.23 11.05
N LYS A 284 -14.20 1.90 11.18
CA LYS A 284 -13.57 1.02 10.19
C LYS A 284 -14.25 1.19 8.82
N GLY A 285 -15.58 1.32 8.78
CA GLY A 285 -16.31 1.58 7.54
C GLY A 285 -15.89 2.89 6.84
N ARG A 286 -15.71 3.99 7.59
CA ARG A 286 -15.26 5.27 7.03
C ARG A 286 -13.82 5.26 6.55
N SER A 287 -12.95 4.49 7.17
CA SER A 287 -11.54 4.39 6.73
C SER A 287 -11.38 3.69 5.38
N SER A 288 -12.35 2.87 4.95
CA SER A 288 -12.40 2.23 3.62
C SER A 288 -13.05 3.11 2.53
N GLU A 289 -13.48 4.32 2.86
CA GLU A 289 -14.20 5.21 1.93
C GLU A 289 -13.37 5.57 0.68
N ALA A 290 -12.04 5.68 0.81
CA ALA A 290 -11.15 5.96 -0.32
C ALA A 290 -11.22 4.84 -1.39
N ILE A 291 -11.16 3.57 -0.99
CA ILE A 291 -11.31 2.44 -1.93
C ILE A 291 -12.71 2.45 -2.56
N GLN A 292 -13.75 2.69 -1.76
CA GLN A 292 -15.12 2.76 -2.28
C GLN A 292 -15.30 3.89 -3.30
N LYS A 293 -14.64 5.03 -3.10
CA LYS A 293 -14.62 6.11 -4.09
C LYS A 293 -13.94 5.68 -5.38
N LEU A 294 -12.76 5.02 -5.29
CA LEU A 294 -12.06 4.49 -6.46
C LEU A 294 -12.91 3.45 -7.21
N MET A 295 -13.53 2.49 -6.51
CA MET A 295 -14.45 1.52 -7.11
C MET A 295 -15.67 2.19 -7.75
N GLY A 296 -16.18 3.27 -7.16
CA GLY A 296 -17.28 4.08 -7.71
C GLY A 296 -16.94 4.85 -8.98
N LEU A 297 -15.64 4.93 -9.34
CA LEU A 297 -15.21 5.54 -10.60
C LEU A 297 -15.46 4.64 -11.80
N GLN A 298 -15.48 3.32 -11.64
CA GLN A 298 -15.68 2.36 -12.71
C GLN A 298 -17.04 2.57 -13.37
N ALA A 299 -17.08 2.55 -14.71
CA ALA A 299 -18.32 2.52 -15.45
C ALA A 299 -19.03 1.16 -15.22
N LYS A 300 -20.36 1.16 -15.21
CA LYS A 300 -21.13 -0.09 -15.05
C LYS A 300 -21.41 -0.79 -16.38
N GLU A 301 -21.51 -0.02 -17.44
CA GLU A 301 -21.87 -0.46 -18.79
C GLU A 301 -20.95 0.21 -19.80
N ALA A 302 -20.78 -0.42 -20.96
CA ALA A 302 -20.04 0.10 -22.09
C ALA A 302 -20.87 -0.04 -23.37
N VAL A 303 -20.76 0.93 -24.27
CA VAL A 303 -21.35 0.84 -25.62
C VAL A 303 -20.26 0.31 -26.54
N ILE A 304 -20.45 -0.90 -27.04
CA ILE A 304 -19.48 -1.57 -27.91
C ILE A 304 -20.05 -1.84 -29.31
N GLU A 305 -19.16 -2.05 -30.29
CA GLU A 305 -19.52 -2.51 -31.62
C GLU A 305 -19.02 -3.95 -31.80
N ARG A 306 -19.98 -4.86 -32.05
CA ARG A 306 -19.70 -6.24 -32.49
C ARG A 306 -20.51 -6.55 -33.75
N ASP A 307 -19.90 -7.14 -34.74
CA ASP A 307 -20.53 -7.46 -36.04
C ASP A 307 -21.22 -6.27 -36.71
N GLY A 308 -20.64 -5.06 -36.59
CA GLY A 308 -21.19 -3.82 -37.19
C GLY A 308 -22.43 -3.29 -36.47
N LYS A 309 -22.80 -3.82 -35.30
CA LYS A 309 -23.94 -3.33 -34.49
C LYS A 309 -23.44 -2.78 -33.14
N GLN A 310 -23.94 -1.60 -32.79
CA GLN A 310 -23.73 -1.03 -31.47
C GLN A 310 -24.68 -1.71 -30.47
N MET A 311 -24.11 -2.12 -29.32
CA MET A 311 -24.87 -2.67 -28.21
C MET A 311 -24.30 -2.19 -26.88
N THR A 312 -25.16 -2.03 -25.89
CA THR A 312 -24.76 -1.75 -24.51
C THR A 312 -24.60 -3.06 -23.79
N VAL A 313 -23.43 -3.26 -23.19
CA VAL A 313 -23.08 -4.47 -22.42
C VAL A 313 -22.58 -4.10 -21.04
N PRO A 314 -22.76 -4.97 -20.02
CA PRO A 314 -22.07 -4.83 -18.76
C PRO A 314 -20.55 -4.77 -18.99
N ILE A 315 -19.82 -4.03 -18.13
CA ILE A 315 -18.37 -3.88 -18.30
C ILE A 315 -17.61 -5.21 -18.20
N SER A 316 -18.17 -6.19 -17.46
CA SER A 316 -17.63 -7.56 -17.35
C SER A 316 -17.59 -8.31 -18.67
N ASP A 317 -18.44 -7.94 -19.63
CA ASP A 317 -18.60 -8.61 -20.91
C ASP A 317 -17.77 -7.98 -22.03
N VAL A 318 -17.07 -6.87 -21.74
CA VAL A 318 -16.12 -6.22 -22.67
C VAL A 318 -14.87 -7.08 -22.79
N LYS A 319 -14.43 -7.29 -24.03
CA LYS A 319 -13.23 -8.10 -24.34
C LYS A 319 -12.13 -7.23 -24.94
N VAL A 320 -10.90 -7.70 -24.83
CA VAL A 320 -9.75 -7.10 -25.52
C VAL A 320 -10.03 -7.07 -27.03
N ASN A 321 -9.72 -5.96 -27.68
CA ASN A 321 -10.00 -5.59 -29.07
C ASN A 321 -11.46 -5.22 -29.38
N ASP A 322 -12.38 -5.16 -28.43
CA ASP A 322 -13.69 -4.56 -28.66
C ASP A 322 -13.55 -3.07 -29.01
N LEU A 323 -14.39 -2.60 -29.92
CA LEU A 323 -14.49 -1.17 -30.24
C LEU A 323 -15.53 -0.52 -29.33
N VAL A 324 -15.09 0.41 -28.51
CA VAL A 324 -15.90 1.06 -27.48
C VAL A 324 -16.12 2.51 -27.82
N PHE A 325 -17.36 2.95 -27.69
CA PHE A 325 -17.79 4.33 -27.96
C PHE A 325 -17.91 5.10 -26.67
N VAL A 326 -17.30 6.28 -26.61
CA VAL A 326 -17.36 7.16 -25.43
C VAL A 326 -17.77 8.57 -25.86
N LYS A 327 -18.91 9.02 -25.35
CA LYS A 327 -19.46 10.34 -25.64
C LYS A 327 -18.90 11.41 -24.68
N PRO A 328 -19.03 12.70 -25.05
CA PRO A 328 -18.71 13.78 -24.14
C PRO A 328 -19.45 13.66 -22.81
N GLY A 329 -18.75 13.84 -21.69
CA GLY A 329 -19.28 13.71 -20.34
C GLY A 329 -19.35 12.27 -19.81
N GLU A 330 -19.12 11.26 -20.64
CA GLU A 330 -19.12 9.84 -20.20
C GLU A 330 -17.76 9.45 -19.63
N LYS A 331 -17.77 8.43 -18.76
CA LYS A 331 -16.58 7.78 -18.27
C LYS A 331 -16.03 6.82 -19.33
N VAL A 332 -14.71 6.75 -19.46
CA VAL A 332 -14.04 5.73 -20.26
C VAL A 332 -14.23 4.37 -19.58
N PRO A 333 -14.84 3.37 -20.24
CA PRO A 333 -15.20 2.11 -19.56
C PRO A 333 -14.01 1.21 -19.22
N VAL A 334 -13.03 1.10 -20.14
CA VAL A 334 -11.85 0.23 -20.05
C VAL A 334 -10.63 0.95 -20.60
N ASP A 335 -9.43 0.45 -20.33
CA ASP A 335 -8.21 0.99 -20.94
C ASP A 335 -8.18 0.66 -22.43
N GLY A 336 -7.75 1.61 -23.24
CA GLY A 336 -7.76 1.43 -24.69
C GLY A 336 -6.92 2.47 -25.44
N GLU A 337 -6.83 2.26 -26.75
CA GLU A 337 -6.19 3.15 -27.70
C GLU A 337 -7.28 3.90 -28.50
N ILE A 338 -7.15 5.20 -28.66
CA ILE A 338 -8.08 6.00 -29.50
C ILE A 338 -7.83 5.65 -30.95
N ILE A 339 -8.87 5.16 -31.63
CA ILE A 339 -8.81 4.89 -33.09
C ILE A 339 -9.36 6.07 -33.87
N GLU A 340 -10.36 6.74 -33.33
CA GLU A 340 -11.03 7.85 -34.01
C GLU A 340 -11.51 8.89 -32.98
N GLY A 341 -11.29 10.15 -33.28
CA GLY A 341 -11.71 11.30 -32.50
C GLY A 341 -10.55 12.07 -31.91
N THR A 342 -10.83 13.27 -31.43
CA THR A 342 -9.94 14.15 -30.68
C THR A 342 -10.71 14.70 -29.50
N THR A 343 -10.15 14.62 -28.30
CA THR A 343 -10.84 14.99 -27.08
C THR A 343 -9.87 15.40 -25.98
N ALA A 344 -10.38 16.16 -24.99
CA ALA A 344 -9.71 16.42 -23.73
C ALA A 344 -10.25 15.45 -22.65
N ILE A 345 -9.36 14.72 -21.99
CA ILE A 345 -9.68 13.73 -20.98
C ILE A 345 -9.28 14.24 -19.60
N ASP A 346 -10.20 14.20 -18.67
CA ASP A 346 -9.94 14.48 -17.26
C ASP A 346 -9.45 13.21 -16.57
N GLU A 347 -8.15 13.16 -16.32
CA GLU A 347 -7.48 12.05 -15.65
C GLU A 347 -7.26 12.34 -14.15
N SER A 348 -7.79 13.45 -13.61
CA SER A 348 -7.53 13.94 -12.25
C SER A 348 -7.84 12.93 -11.15
N MET A 349 -8.82 12.05 -11.37
CA MET A 349 -9.22 11.04 -10.41
C MET A 349 -8.19 9.90 -10.25
N ILE A 350 -7.29 9.74 -11.22
CA ILE A 350 -6.24 8.71 -11.23
C ILE A 350 -4.88 9.33 -11.00
N THR A 351 -4.58 10.41 -11.73
CA THR A 351 -3.27 11.07 -11.66
C THR A 351 -3.21 12.15 -10.56
N GLY A 352 -4.35 12.70 -10.17
CA GLY A 352 -4.45 13.85 -9.27
C GLY A 352 -4.12 15.19 -9.95
N GLU A 353 -3.94 15.23 -11.27
CA GLU A 353 -3.71 16.45 -12.04
C GLU A 353 -5.04 17.06 -12.49
N SER A 354 -5.24 18.34 -12.17
CA SER A 354 -6.55 18.99 -12.40
C SER A 354 -6.80 19.44 -13.84
N LEU A 355 -5.73 19.52 -14.66
CA LEU A 355 -5.86 19.95 -16.06
C LEU A 355 -6.20 18.76 -16.95
N PRO A 356 -7.26 18.85 -17.78
CA PRO A 356 -7.54 17.83 -18.77
C PRO A 356 -6.39 17.70 -19.80
N VAL A 357 -6.13 16.48 -20.24
CA VAL A 357 -5.10 16.16 -21.23
C VAL A 357 -5.73 15.99 -22.60
N ASP A 358 -5.22 16.71 -23.60
CA ASP A 358 -5.66 16.55 -24.99
C ASP A 358 -5.15 15.21 -25.54
N LYS A 359 -6.06 14.45 -26.16
CA LYS A 359 -5.80 13.12 -26.73
C LYS A 359 -6.31 13.04 -28.16
N THR A 360 -5.56 12.36 -29.02
CA THR A 360 -5.84 12.16 -30.42
C THR A 360 -5.79 10.68 -30.79
N ALA A 361 -6.13 10.35 -32.04
CA ALA A 361 -6.00 8.97 -32.54
C ALA A 361 -4.55 8.46 -32.40
N GLY A 362 -4.39 7.25 -31.84
CA GLY A 362 -3.12 6.63 -31.46
C GLY A 362 -2.74 6.79 -29.99
N ASP A 363 -3.39 7.69 -29.25
CA ASP A 363 -3.11 7.90 -27.82
C ASP A 363 -3.83 6.86 -26.95
N MET A 364 -3.17 6.49 -25.85
CA MET A 364 -3.75 5.60 -24.84
C MET A 364 -4.67 6.37 -23.89
N VAL A 365 -5.78 5.74 -23.52
CA VAL A 365 -6.75 6.24 -22.53
C VAL A 365 -6.91 5.24 -21.40
N ILE A 366 -7.14 5.74 -20.21
CA ILE A 366 -7.27 4.95 -18.98
C ILE A 366 -8.75 4.84 -18.60
N GLY A 367 -9.20 3.65 -18.25
CA GLY A 367 -10.56 3.41 -17.75
C GLY A 367 -10.85 4.25 -16.51
N ALA A 368 -12.12 4.64 -16.34
CA ALA A 368 -12.64 5.50 -15.28
C ALA A 368 -12.30 7.00 -15.37
N THR A 369 -11.48 7.42 -16.33
CA THR A 369 -11.29 8.85 -16.67
C THR A 369 -12.54 9.42 -17.35
N ILE A 370 -12.67 10.74 -17.41
CA ILE A 370 -13.87 11.41 -17.95
C ILE A 370 -13.53 12.09 -19.27
N ASN A 371 -14.24 11.69 -20.32
CA ASN A 371 -14.21 12.38 -21.60
C ASN A 371 -14.91 13.75 -21.49
N LYS A 372 -14.19 14.87 -21.66
CA LYS A 372 -14.78 16.24 -21.53
C LYS A 372 -15.45 16.71 -22.80
N ASN A 373 -14.73 16.62 -23.92
CA ASN A 373 -15.17 17.20 -25.18
C ASN A 373 -15.17 16.11 -26.24
N GLY A 374 -15.69 16.31 -27.41
CA GLY A 374 -15.57 15.40 -28.52
C GLY A 374 -16.11 13.97 -28.29
N PHE A 375 -16.33 13.28 -29.37
CA PHE A 375 -16.67 11.87 -29.40
C PHE A 375 -15.38 11.08 -29.67
N MET A 376 -15.18 9.96 -29.01
CA MET A 376 -14.06 9.08 -29.29
C MET A 376 -14.50 7.64 -29.44
N LYS A 377 -13.79 6.91 -30.30
CA LYS A 377 -13.87 5.48 -30.48
C LYS A 377 -12.55 4.88 -30.05
N ILE A 378 -12.59 4.00 -29.08
CA ILE A 378 -11.38 3.36 -28.56
C ILE A 378 -11.39 1.87 -28.83
N LYS A 379 -10.22 1.29 -29.00
CA LYS A 379 -10.01 -0.15 -29.04
C LYS A 379 -9.55 -0.62 -27.67
N ALA A 380 -10.32 -1.50 -27.01
CA ALA A 380 -10.00 -2.01 -25.69
C ALA A 380 -8.68 -2.77 -25.70
N THR A 381 -7.71 -2.37 -24.86
CA THR A 381 -6.40 -3.00 -24.72
C THR A 381 -6.29 -3.82 -23.45
N LYS A 382 -6.82 -3.32 -22.32
CA LYS A 382 -6.87 -4.02 -21.02
C LYS A 382 -8.31 -4.00 -20.49
N VAL A 383 -8.79 -5.13 -19.98
CA VAL A 383 -10.17 -5.29 -19.48
C VAL A 383 -10.20 -5.99 -18.13
N GLY A 384 -11.26 -5.80 -17.36
CA GLY A 384 -11.48 -6.49 -16.10
C GLY A 384 -10.39 -6.22 -15.07
N LYS A 385 -9.72 -7.27 -14.58
CA LYS A 385 -8.66 -7.17 -13.55
C LYS A 385 -7.35 -6.53 -14.04
N GLU A 386 -7.16 -6.46 -15.35
CA GLU A 386 -5.94 -5.93 -15.96
C GLU A 386 -5.99 -4.42 -16.19
N THR A 387 -7.16 -3.78 -16.02
CA THR A 387 -7.28 -2.31 -16.13
C THR A 387 -6.46 -1.60 -15.05
N ALA A 388 -5.93 -0.42 -15.40
CA ALA A 388 -5.14 0.42 -14.49
C ALA A 388 -5.89 0.70 -13.18
N LEU A 389 -7.19 1.04 -13.25
CA LEU A 389 -8.01 1.25 -12.05
C LEU A 389 -8.09 -0.01 -11.18
N SER A 390 -8.28 -1.21 -11.77
CA SER A 390 -8.33 -2.47 -11.02
C SER A 390 -6.99 -2.78 -10.35
N GLN A 391 -5.88 -2.48 -11.00
CA GLN A 391 -4.53 -2.62 -10.43
C GLN A 391 -4.31 -1.63 -9.28
N ILE A 392 -4.74 -0.37 -9.42
CA ILE A 392 -4.69 0.64 -8.35
C ILE A 392 -5.48 0.16 -7.12
N ILE A 393 -6.72 -0.29 -7.31
CA ILE A 393 -7.55 -0.82 -6.23
C ILE A 393 -6.85 -1.98 -5.53
N ARG A 394 -6.31 -2.94 -6.29
CA ARG A 394 -5.56 -4.08 -5.76
C ARG A 394 -4.34 -3.68 -4.95
N VAL A 395 -3.55 -2.72 -5.42
CA VAL A 395 -2.36 -2.22 -4.68
C VAL A 395 -2.79 -1.57 -3.36
N VAL A 396 -3.86 -0.77 -3.36
CA VAL A 396 -4.38 -0.14 -2.14
C VAL A 396 -4.94 -1.18 -1.17
N GLU A 397 -5.64 -2.22 -1.64
CA GLU A 397 -6.10 -3.34 -0.82
C GLU A 397 -4.92 -4.12 -0.20
N GLN A 398 -3.89 -4.40 -0.98
CA GLN A 398 -2.66 -5.05 -0.48
C GLN A 398 -1.95 -4.19 0.57
N ALA A 399 -1.85 -2.88 0.34
CA ALA A 399 -1.29 -1.95 1.31
C ALA A 399 -2.04 -1.96 2.64
N GLN A 400 -3.37 -2.00 2.57
CA GLN A 400 -4.22 -2.08 3.76
C GLN A 400 -4.16 -3.45 4.44
N GLY A 401 -3.88 -4.51 3.68
CA GLY A 401 -3.75 -5.90 4.17
C GLY A 401 -2.42 -6.17 4.88
N SER A 402 -1.34 -5.46 4.50
CA SER A 402 -0.01 -5.69 5.05
C SER A 402 0.15 -5.10 6.47
N LYS A 403 0.96 -5.78 7.30
CA LYS A 403 1.28 -5.30 8.65
C LYS A 403 2.62 -4.59 8.70
N ALA A 404 2.61 -3.32 9.05
CA ALA A 404 3.81 -2.56 9.36
C ALA A 404 4.56 -3.15 10.59
N PRO A 405 5.91 -3.03 10.67
CA PRO A 405 6.69 -3.45 11.83
C PRO A 405 6.19 -2.89 13.16
N ILE A 406 5.79 -1.61 13.19
CA ILE A 406 5.22 -0.95 14.38
C ILE A 406 3.92 -1.62 14.85
N GLN A 407 3.11 -2.16 13.96
CA GLN A 407 1.90 -2.90 14.31
C GLN A 407 2.24 -4.23 14.95
N ARG A 408 3.21 -4.96 14.42
CA ARG A 408 3.68 -6.23 15.00
C ARG A 408 4.17 -6.03 16.44
N MET A 409 4.90 -4.94 16.70
CA MET A 409 5.36 -4.56 18.04
C MET A 409 4.17 -4.25 18.97
N ALA A 410 3.19 -3.50 18.53
CA ALA A 410 1.98 -3.20 19.32
C ALA A 410 1.19 -4.48 19.68
N ASP A 411 1.08 -5.42 18.73
CA ASP A 411 0.41 -6.71 18.94
C ASP A 411 1.15 -7.58 19.98
N GLN A 412 2.50 -7.58 19.95
CA GLN A 412 3.31 -8.29 20.96
C GLN A 412 3.15 -7.70 22.35
N ILE A 413 3.19 -6.38 22.47
CA ILE A 413 2.95 -5.66 23.74
C ILE A 413 1.58 -6.04 24.30
N SER A 414 0.53 -6.00 23.48
CA SER A 414 -0.83 -6.37 23.87
C SER A 414 -0.92 -7.81 24.42
N GLY A 415 -0.20 -8.76 23.83
CA GLY A 415 -0.18 -10.16 24.25
C GLY A 415 0.44 -10.40 25.62
N ILE A 416 1.41 -9.57 26.03
CA ILE A 416 2.09 -9.66 27.35
C ILE A 416 1.32 -8.84 28.39
N PHE A 417 0.73 -7.73 27.99
CA PHE A 417 0.07 -6.78 28.87
C PHE A 417 -1.11 -7.39 29.65
N VAL A 418 -1.97 -8.17 29.00
CA VAL A 418 -3.17 -8.72 29.62
C VAL A 418 -2.87 -9.65 30.80
N PRO A 419 -1.98 -10.65 30.69
CA PRO A 419 -1.60 -11.47 31.85
C PRO A 419 -1.01 -10.66 33.01
N ILE A 420 -0.19 -9.65 32.74
CA ILE A 420 0.39 -8.79 33.78
C ILE A 420 -0.72 -8.04 34.52
N VAL A 421 -1.67 -7.48 33.79
CA VAL A 421 -2.78 -6.73 34.40
C VAL A 421 -3.67 -7.62 35.25
N VAL A 422 -3.96 -8.84 34.83
CA VAL A 422 -4.70 -9.81 35.68
C VAL A 422 -3.96 -10.05 37.00
N GLY A 423 -2.62 -10.18 36.93
CA GLY A 423 -1.79 -10.30 38.13
C GLY A 423 -1.89 -9.06 39.05
N ILE A 424 -1.82 -7.86 38.45
CA ILE A 424 -1.98 -6.59 39.21
C ILE A 424 -3.39 -6.52 39.85
N ALA A 425 -4.45 -6.87 39.11
CA ALA A 425 -5.80 -6.83 39.63
C ALA A 425 -5.98 -7.79 40.82
N VAL A 426 -5.48 -9.03 40.71
CA VAL A 426 -5.49 -9.99 41.80
C VAL A 426 -4.69 -9.47 43.00
N LEU A 427 -3.52 -8.92 42.79
CA LEU A 427 -2.72 -8.31 43.85
C LEU A 427 -3.43 -7.14 44.53
N THR A 428 -4.10 -6.27 43.73
CA THR A 428 -4.91 -5.16 44.25
C THR A 428 -6.04 -5.68 45.13
N PHE A 429 -6.79 -6.73 44.67
CA PHE A 429 -7.83 -7.36 45.46
C PHE A 429 -7.29 -7.84 46.80
N LEU A 430 -6.15 -8.58 46.81
CA LEU A 430 -5.55 -9.12 48.04
C LEU A 430 -5.09 -7.99 48.99
N ILE A 431 -4.49 -6.94 48.47
CA ILE A 431 -4.05 -5.77 49.28
C ILE A 431 -5.25 -5.10 49.91
N TRP A 432 -6.34 -4.85 49.18
CA TRP A 432 -7.54 -4.25 49.72
C TRP A 432 -8.19 -5.14 50.76
N PHE A 433 -8.35 -6.43 50.46
CA PHE A 433 -9.01 -7.38 51.31
C PHE A 433 -8.28 -7.63 52.67
N PHE A 434 -6.94 -7.64 52.67
CA PHE A 434 -6.18 -7.95 53.87
C PHE A 434 -5.61 -6.72 54.58
N PHE A 435 -5.38 -5.59 53.90
CA PHE A 435 -4.60 -4.46 54.46
C PHE A 435 -5.33 -3.13 54.43
N VAL A 436 -6.05 -2.76 53.36
CA VAL A 436 -6.68 -1.42 53.24
C VAL A 436 -8.02 -1.37 53.93
N ASP A 437 -8.90 -2.35 53.65
CA ASP A 437 -10.24 -2.48 54.27
C ASP A 437 -10.44 -3.96 54.60
N PRO A 438 -9.85 -4.42 55.74
CA PRO A 438 -9.77 -5.85 56.04
C PRO A 438 -11.12 -6.54 56.15
N GLY A 439 -11.32 -7.58 55.36
CA GLY A 439 -12.53 -8.39 55.33
C GLY A 439 -13.67 -7.82 54.47
N ASN A 440 -13.52 -6.63 53.93
CA ASN A 440 -14.52 -6.04 53.02
C ASN A 440 -14.29 -6.52 51.57
N VAL A 441 -15.07 -7.55 51.21
CA VAL A 441 -15.02 -8.10 49.84
C VAL A 441 -15.51 -7.10 48.81
N THR A 442 -16.44 -6.23 49.16
CA THR A 442 -17.06 -5.24 48.28
C THR A 442 -16.02 -4.25 47.77
N SER A 443 -15.27 -3.57 48.65
CA SER A 443 -14.24 -2.61 48.32
C SER A 443 -13.11 -3.27 47.52
N ALA A 444 -12.70 -4.48 47.89
CA ALA A 444 -11.67 -5.23 47.19
C ALA A 444 -12.11 -5.65 45.79
N LEU A 445 -13.36 -6.03 45.59
CA LEU A 445 -13.93 -6.44 44.30
C LEU A 445 -14.13 -5.24 43.39
N GLU A 446 -14.58 -4.11 43.91
CA GLU A 446 -14.73 -2.87 43.13
C GLU A 446 -13.42 -2.41 42.53
N THR A 447 -12.35 -2.37 43.33
CA THR A 447 -11.01 -2.00 42.82
C THR A 447 -10.44 -3.03 41.87
N PHE A 448 -10.66 -4.32 42.09
CA PHE A 448 -10.30 -5.38 41.16
C PHE A 448 -10.98 -5.20 39.79
N ILE A 449 -12.29 -4.96 39.76
CA ILE A 449 -13.07 -4.76 38.55
C ILE A 449 -12.59 -3.49 37.85
N ALA A 450 -12.39 -2.39 38.60
CA ALA A 450 -11.90 -1.12 38.02
C ALA A 450 -10.55 -1.28 37.33
N VAL A 451 -9.60 -2.00 37.94
CA VAL A 451 -8.28 -2.30 37.35
C VAL A 451 -8.41 -3.14 36.09
N ILE A 452 -9.24 -4.20 36.13
CA ILE A 452 -9.44 -5.06 34.93
C ILE A 452 -10.06 -4.28 33.77
N VAL A 453 -11.04 -3.43 34.03
CA VAL A 453 -11.77 -2.70 33.01
C VAL A 453 -10.89 -1.62 32.37
N ILE A 454 -10.23 -0.77 33.18
CA ILE A 454 -9.39 0.31 32.66
C ILE A 454 -8.18 -0.21 31.86
N ALA A 455 -7.76 -1.42 32.12
CA ALA A 455 -6.60 -2.02 31.47
C ALA A 455 -6.89 -2.65 30.10
N CYS A 456 -8.14 -2.59 29.62
CA CYS A 456 -8.44 -3.12 28.26
C CYS A 456 -7.64 -2.38 27.19
N PRO A 457 -6.75 -3.04 26.40
CA PRO A 457 -5.97 -2.38 25.36
C PRO A 457 -6.78 -2.25 24.04
N CYS A 458 -8.08 -1.88 24.15
CA CYS A 458 -9.00 -1.86 23.02
C CYS A 458 -8.54 -0.92 21.90
N ALA A 459 -8.08 0.29 22.24
CA ALA A 459 -7.64 1.29 21.31
C ALA A 459 -6.28 0.96 20.64
N LEU A 460 -5.44 0.18 21.32
CA LEU A 460 -4.10 -0.19 20.83
C LEU A 460 -4.17 -1.00 19.53
N GLY A 461 -5.11 -1.95 19.45
CA GLY A 461 -5.30 -2.76 18.24
C GLY A 461 -5.82 -2.01 17.03
N LEU A 462 -6.41 -0.81 17.23
CA LEU A 462 -6.94 0.05 16.17
C LEU A 462 -5.97 1.13 15.73
N ALA A 463 -5.06 1.55 16.60
CA ALA A 463 -4.20 2.72 16.42
C ALA A 463 -3.41 2.70 15.10
N THR A 464 -2.84 1.56 14.74
CA THR A 464 -2.02 1.41 13.53
C THR A 464 -2.86 1.16 12.28
N PRO A 465 -3.78 0.16 12.23
CA PRO A 465 -4.51 -0.14 11.00
C PRO A 465 -5.36 1.03 10.51
N THR A 466 -6.08 1.72 11.40
CA THR A 466 -6.93 2.85 10.98
C THR A 466 -6.13 4.02 10.43
N SER A 467 -4.94 4.27 10.99
CA SER A 467 -4.05 5.33 10.50
C SER A 467 -3.43 4.97 9.15
N ILE A 468 -2.98 3.71 8.96
CA ILE A 468 -2.47 3.21 7.67
C ILE A 468 -3.57 3.33 6.60
N MET A 469 -4.78 2.82 6.89
CA MET A 469 -5.90 2.88 5.94
C MET A 469 -6.24 4.32 5.53
N ALA A 470 -6.31 5.25 6.50
CA ALA A 470 -6.61 6.64 6.22
C ALA A 470 -5.48 7.34 5.46
N GLY A 471 -4.22 7.08 5.84
CA GLY A 471 -3.04 7.68 5.22
C GLY A 471 -2.76 7.16 3.82
N SER A 472 -2.74 5.82 3.63
CA SER A 472 -2.52 5.21 2.31
C SER A 472 -3.69 5.49 1.36
N GLY A 473 -4.93 5.50 1.86
CA GLY A 473 -6.09 5.86 1.07
C GLY A 473 -6.02 7.31 0.56
N ARG A 474 -5.61 8.26 1.42
CA ARG A 474 -5.44 9.66 1.00
C ARG A 474 -4.27 9.85 0.04
N ALA A 475 -3.17 9.10 0.22
CA ALA A 475 -2.06 9.09 -0.72
C ALA A 475 -2.50 8.56 -2.10
N ALA A 476 -3.28 7.48 -2.13
CA ALA A 476 -3.83 6.92 -3.35
C ALA A 476 -4.75 7.89 -4.10
N GLU A 477 -5.62 8.64 -3.40
CA GLU A 477 -6.41 9.73 -3.99
C GLU A 477 -5.54 10.84 -4.62
N SER A 478 -4.27 10.92 -4.22
CA SER A 478 -3.27 11.88 -4.74
C SER A 478 -2.33 11.24 -5.78
N GLY A 479 -2.65 10.04 -6.29
CA GLY A 479 -1.84 9.32 -7.27
C GLY A 479 -0.57 8.69 -6.70
N ILE A 480 -0.48 8.44 -5.39
CA ILE A 480 0.67 7.82 -4.73
C ILE A 480 0.24 6.50 -4.12
N LEU A 481 0.72 5.39 -4.68
CA LEU A 481 0.32 4.05 -4.31
C LEU A 481 1.43 3.36 -3.51
N PHE A 482 1.22 3.17 -2.21
CA PHE A 482 2.08 2.34 -1.36
C PHE A 482 1.65 0.89 -1.47
N LYS A 483 2.55 -0.05 -1.73
CA LYS A 483 2.23 -1.49 -1.80
C LYS A 483 2.08 -2.15 -0.43
N GLY A 484 2.53 -1.50 0.64
CA GLY A 484 2.44 -2.05 1.99
C GLY A 484 2.58 -1.02 3.09
N GLY A 485 2.01 -1.32 4.27
CA GLY A 485 2.20 -0.53 5.47
C GLY A 485 3.66 -0.47 5.92
N GLU A 486 4.45 -1.49 5.61
CA GLU A 486 5.89 -1.52 5.85
C GLU A 486 6.63 -0.50 4.97
N HIS A 487 6.28 -0.38 3.69
CA HIS A 487 6.87 0.63 2.80
C HIS A 487 6.53 2.04 3.25
N LEU A 488 5.29 2.24 3.74
CA LEU A 488 4.89 3.51 4.36
C LEU A 488 5.69 3.81 5.63
N GLU A 489 6.02 2.81 6.45
CA GLU A 489 6.87 2.99 7.64
C GLU A 489 8.31 3.30 7.28
N VAL A 490 8.91 2.61 6.30
CA VAL A 490 10.31 2.80 5.89
C VAL A 490 10.50 4.17 5.22
N THR A 491 9.55 4.61 4.40
CA THR A 491 9.61 5.88 3.66
C THR A 491 9.86 7.08 4.57
N GLN A 492 9.30 7.12 5.80
CA GLN A 492 9.57 8.22 6.74
C GLN A 492 11.04 8.35 7.16
N SER A 493 11.81 7.27 7.04
CA SER A 493 13.20 7.18 7.50
C SER A 493 14.23 7.43 6.41
N LEU A 494 13.79 7.69 5.19
CA LEU A 494 14.67 7.98 4.06
C LEU A 494 15.47 9.27 4.30
N ASP A 495 16.74 9.21 3.94
CA ASP A 495 17.67 10.36 3.99
C ASP A 495 18.29 10.66 2.63
N THR A 496 18.21 9.73 1.70
CA THR A 496 18.81 9.83 0.37
C THR A 496 17.82 9.37 -0.69
N VAL A 497 17.66 10.16 -1.77
CA VAL A 497 16.87 9.82 -2.96
C VAL A 497 17.81 9.80 -4.14
N VAL A 498 17.88 8.65 -4.80
CA VAL A 498 18.63 8.45 -6.05
C VAL A 498 17.63 8.50 -7.20
N LEU A 499 17.79 9.46 -8.09
CA LEU A 499 16.94 9.66 -9.27
C LEU A 499 17.64 9.11 -10.49
N ASP A 500 16.98 8.26 -11.26
CA ASP A 500 17.41 8.02 -12.64
C ASP A 500 17.29 9.31 -13.45
N LYS A 501 18.13 9.47 -14.47
CA LYS A 501 18.07 10.65 -15.33
C LYS A 501 16.87 10.56 -16.29
N THR A 502 16.87 9.50 -17.13
CA THR A 502 16.02 9.41 -18.31
C THR A 502 14.58 9.07 -17.93
N GLY A 503 13.60 9.83 -18.42
CA GLY A 503 12.19 9.63 -18.08
C GLY A 503 11.80 10.04 -16.66
N THR A 504 12.78 10.19 -15.75
CA THR A 504 12.57 10.59 -14.35
C THR A 504 12.88 12.08 -14.15
N VAL A 505 14.13 12.51 -14.20
CA VAL A 505 14.54 13.94 -14.11
C VAL A 505 14.23 14.66 -15.40
N THR A 506 14.42 13.99 -16.54
CA THR A 506 14.17 14.48 -17.88
C THR A 506 12.87 13.89 -18.45
N LYS A 507 12.43 14.38 -19.59
CA LYS A 507 11.20 13.91 -20.25
C LYS A 507 11.29 12.49 -20.77
N GLY A 508 12.53 11.98 -21.01
CA GLY A 508 12.78 10.67 -21.59
C GLY A 508 12.64 10.62 -23.11
N GLU A 509 12.28 11.75 -23.72
CA GLU A 509 12.14 11.92 -25.16
C GLU A 509 13.12 13.00 -25.61
N PRO A 510 14.16 12.63 -26.43
CA PRO A 510 15.06 13.62 -27.03
C PRO A 510 14.25 14.61 -27.86
N SER A 511 14.56 15.88 -27.76
CA SER A 511 14.00 16.94 -28.61
C SER A 511 15.09 17.74 -29.30
N LEU A 512 14.78 18.30 -30.45
CA LEU A 512 15.65 19.23 -31.14
C LEU A 512 15.86 20.48 -30.28
N THR A 513 17.13 20.84 -30.01
CA THR A 513 17.41 22.00 -29.15
C THR A 513 18.11 23.13 -29.93
N ASP A 514 19.00 22.79 -30.83
CA ASP A 514 19.76 23.79 -31.60
C ASP A 514 20.02 23.31 -33.04
N VAL A 515 19.98 24.25 -33.93
CA VAL A 515 20.45 24.11 -35.32
C VAL A 515 21.43 25.24 -35.58
N LEU A 516 22.65 24.91 -35.93
CA LEU A 516 23.67 25.89 -36.31
C LEU A 516 24.04 25.67 -37.76
N ALA A 517 23.94 26.72 -38.56
CA ALA A 517 24.31 26.66 -39.97
C ALA A 517 25.69 27.29 -40.21
N TYR A 518 26.44 26.74 -41.15
CA TYR A 518 27.76 27.20 -41.55
C TYR A 518 27.85 27.37 -43.07
N ALA A 519 28.89 28.03 -43.50
CA ALA A 519 29.11 28.38 -44.90
C ALA A 519 27.95 29.20 -45.50
N ASN A 520 27.34 28.74 -46.57
CA ASN A 520 26.23 29.44 -47.25
C ASN A 520 24.84 28.84 -46.96
N TRP A 521 24.76 27.99 -45.95
CA TRP A 521 23.49 27.32 -45.57
C TRP A 521 22.71 28.14 -44.54
N THR A 522 21.39 28.02 -44.58
CA THR A 522 20.51 28.55 -43.54
C THR A 522 20.13 27.44 -42.54
N GLU A 523 19.76 27.79 -41.31
CA GLU A 523 19.34 26.83 -40.28
C GLU A 523 18.14 26.02 -40.77
N ASP A 524 17.17 26.67 -41.41
CA ASP A 524 15.99 26.00 -42.00
C ASP A 524 16.37 24.97 -43.08
N ALA A 525 17.33 25.31 -43.95
CA ALA A 525 17.76 24.39 -45.01
C ALA A 525 18.51 23.18 -44.44
N VAL A 526 19.41 23.41 -43.47
CA VAL A 526 20.10 22.32 -42.74
C VAL A 526 19.12 21.40 -42.04
N LEU A 527 18.16 21.97 -41.31
CA LEU A 527 17.15 21.20 -40.58
C LEU A 527 16.22 20.45 -41.54
N GLN A 528 15.77 21.09 -42.63
CA GLN A 528 14.92 20.46 -43.63
C GLN A 528 15.59 19.26 -44.29
N LEU A 529 16.83 19.38 -44.70
CA LEU A 529 17.57 18.28 -45.30
C LEU A 529 17.89 17.18 -44.31
N ALA A 530 18.32 17.55 -43.08
CA ALA A 530 18.61 16.59 -42.01
C ALA A 530 17.37 15.86 -41.57
N GLY A 531 16.27 16.57 -41.32
CA GLY A 531 15.00 15.98 -40.88
C GLY A 531 14.37 15.09 -41.95
N SER A 532 14.51 15.45 -43.24
CA SER A 532 14.04 14.62 -44.34
C SER A 532 14.84 13.32 -44.45
N ALA A 533 16.15 13.35 -44.30
CA ALA A 533 17.00 12.15 -44.32
C ALA A 533 16.73 11.24 -43.14
N GLU A 534 16.56 11.79 -41.97
CA GLU A 534 16.29 11.04 -40.70
C GLU A 534 14.89 10.43 -40.66
N GLN A 535 13.92 10.81 -41.48
CA GLN A 535 12.62 10.13 -41.56
C GLN A 535 12.71 8.63 -41.88
N GLN A 536 13.81 8.19 -42.48
CA GLN A 536 14.03 6.78 -42.83
C GLN A 536 14.81 6.03 -41.75
N SER A 537 15.21 6.71 -40.68
CA SER A 537 15.94 6.14 -39.54
C SER A 537 14.99 5.79 -38.39
N GLU A 538 15.17 4.61 -37.80
CA GLU A 538 14.41 4.19 -36.61
C GLU A 538 15.04 4.68 -35.29
N HIS A 539 16.13 5.43 -35.34
CA HIS A 539 16.86 5.89 -34.17
C HIS A 539 16.06 6.97 -33.41
N PRO A 540 16.01 6.94 -32.04
CA PRO A 540 15.29 7.96 -31.26
C PRO A 540 15.71 9.41 -31.56
N LEU A 541 16.99 9.65 -31.84
CA LEU A 541 17.50 10.98 -32.22
C LEU A 541 16.95 11.45 -33.56
N ALA A 542 16.72 10.53 -34.51
CA ALA A 542 16.14 10.82 -35.81
C ALA A 542 14.70 11.34 -35.66
N ARG A 543 13.91 10.73 -34.78
CA ARG A 543 12.56 11.19 -34.49
C ARG A 543 12.57 12.62 -33.95
N ALA A 544 13.47 12.93 -33.02
CA ALA A 544 13.61 14.29 -32.46
C ALA A 544 13.90 15.36 -33.53
N ILE A 545 14.77 15.04 -34.51
CA ILE A 545 15.09 15.95 -35.61
C ILE A 545 13.90 16.11 -36.58
N THR A 546 13.25 15.00 -36.89
CA THR A 546 12.08 14.98 -37.78
C THR A 546 10.90 15.75 -37.17
N ASP A 547 10.63 15.57 -35.88
CA ASP A 547 9.57 16.28 -35.22
C ASP A 547 9.90 17.76 -35.04
N GLY A 548 11.16 18.12 -34.73
CA GLY A 548 11.61 19.50 -34.69
C GLY A 548 11.50 20.20 -36.05
N MET A 549 11.77 19.49 -37.15
CA MET A 549 11.55 20.00 -38.52
C MET A 549 10.08 20.34 -38.75
N LYS A 550 9.16 19.44 -38.35
CA LYS A 550 7.71 19.66 -38.51
C LYS A 550 7.20 20.80 -37.64
N GLU A 551 7.68 20.91 -36.39
CA GLU A 551 7.30 21.99 -35.45
C GLU A 551 7.68 23.38 -36.00
N GLN A 552 8.79 23.47 -36.77
CA GLN A 552 9.18 24.71 -37.46
C GLN A 552 8.42 24.93 -38.77
N GLY A 553 7.49 24.06 -39.12
CA GLY A 553 6.63 24.19 -40.29
C GLY A 553 7.35 23.87 -41.61
N LEU A 554 8.49 23.14 -41.55
CA LEU A 554 9.25 22.76 -42.72
C LEU A 554 8.73 21.46 -43.33
N GLU A 555 8.45 21.44 -44.61
CA GLU A 555 8.01 20.25 -45.35
C GLU A 555 9.19 19.36 -45.74
N ALA A 556 9.00 18.03 -45.61
CA ALA A 556 10.03 17.07 -45.99
C ALA A 556 10.29 17.08 -47.50
N VAL A 557 11.56 16.95 -47.88
CA VAL A 557 11.97 16.79 -49.27
C VAL A 557 12.23 15.33 -49.63
N GLY A 558 12.16 15.00 -50.92
CA GLY A 558 12.37 13.64 -51.38
C GLY A 558 13.78 13.11 -51.11
N VAL A 559 13.88 11.91 -50.54
CA VAL A 559 15.13 11.19 -50.25
C VAL A 559 15.26 10.04 -51.25
N GLU A 560 16.32 10.05 -52.06
CA GLU A 560 16.54 9.09 -53.15
C GLU A 560 17.34 7.86 -52.71
N ALA A 561 18.26 8.02 -51.75
CA ALA A 561 19.07 6.95 -51.19
C ALA A 561 19.30 7.18 -49.69
N PHE A 562 19.29 6.10 -48.93
CA PHE A 562 19.53 6.11 -47.48
C PHE A 562 20.37 4.90 -47.07
N GLN A 563 21.41 5.13 -46.29
CA GLN A 563 22.22 4.06 -45.69
C GLN A 563 22.61 4.45 -44.25
N ALA A 564 22.25 3.59 -43.29
CA ALA A 564 22.70 3.76 -41.92
C ALA A 564 24.11 3.16 -41.72
N ASP A 565 24.97 3.89 -41.01
CA ASP A 565 26.30 3.43 -40.52
C ASP A 565 26.19 3.29 -39.00
N PRO A 566 25.98 2.05 -38.48
CA PRO A 566 25.70 1.83 -37.05
C PRO A 566 26.75 2.43 -36.13
N GLY A 567 26.34 3.28 -35.21
CA GLY A 567 27.20 3.96 -34.24
C GLY A 567 27.98 5.18 -34.79
N HIS A 568 27.82 5.52 -36.06
CA HIS A 568 28.49 6.65 -36.70
C HIS A 568 27.50 7.70 -37.23
N GLY A 569 26.39 7.29 -37.83
CA GLY A 569 25.38 8.19 -38.39
C GLY A 569 24.70 7.61 -39.62
N ILE A 570 24.30 8.49 -40.57
CA ILE A 570 23.61 8.12 -41.80
C ILE A 570 24.25 8.81 -43.02
N GLU A 571 24.16 8.14 -44.16
CA GLU A 571 24.41 8.69 -45.50
C GLU A 571 23.09 8.74 -46.25
N ALA A 572 22.80 9.86 -46.90
CA ALA A 572 21.56 10.00 -47.67
C ALA A 572 21.77 10.92 -48.88
N ASN A 573 20.92 10.77 -49.88
CA ASN A 573 20.77 11.73 -50.94
C ASN A 573 19.39 12.35 -50.88
N ALA A 574 19.28 13.65 -50.66
CA ALA A 574 18.03 14.37 -50.60
C ALA A 574 18.09 15.68 -51.37
N ALA A 575 17.06 15.96 -52.16
CA ALA A 575 16.94 17.14 -53.02
C ALA A 575 18.16 17.37 -53.94
N GLY A 576 18.83 16.29 -54.38
CA GLY A 576 20.01 16.33 -55.25
C GLY A 576 21.35 16.60 -54.54
N HIS A 577 21.34 16.65 -53.19
CA HIS A 577 22.53 16.81 -52.34
C HIS A 577 22.93 15.51 -51.66
N LYS A 578 24.22 15.24 -51.54
CA LYS A 578 24.77 14.14 -50.76
C LYS A 578 24.93 14.60 -49.31
N LEU A 579 24.22 13.90 -48.37
CA LEU A 579 24.19 14.21 -46.96
C LEU A 579 24.97 13.16 -46.16
N LEU A 580 25.70 13.61 -45.15
CA LEU A 580 26.29 12.81 -44.10
C LEU A 580 25.87 13.44 -42.77
N ILE A 581 25.15 12.70 -41.94
CA ILE A 581 24.64 13.18 -40.64
C ILE A 581 25.12 12.24 -39.55
N GLY A 582 25.89 12.72 -38.58
CA GLY A 582 26.38 11.85 -37.51
C GLY A 582 27.54 12.41 -36.72
N THR A 583 28.34 11.50 -36.19
CA THR A 583 29.46 11.79 -35.29
C THR A 583 30.71 12.25 -36.04
N ARG A 584 31.69 12.81 -35.30
CA ARG A 584 33.02 13.14 -35.82
C ARG A 584 33.65 11.96 -36.56
N LYS A 585 33.44 10.72 -36.11
CA LYS A 585 33.98 9.51 -36.74
C LYS A 585 33.43 9.27 -38.14
N LEU A 586 32.17 9.61 -38.40
CA LEU A 586 31.59 9.53 -39.74
C LEU A 586 32.30 10.47 -40.71
N LEU A 587 32.48 11.73 -40.30
CA LEU A 587 33.16 12.74 -41.16
C LEU A 587 34.62 12.38 -41.37
N GLN A 588 35.34 11.88 -40.36
CA GLN A 588 36.72 11.39 -40.50
C GLN A 588 36.83 10.24 -41.51
N LYS A 589 35.89 9.28 -41.46
CA LYS A 589 35.82 8.15 -42.41
C LYS A 589 35.68 8.63 -43.86
N HIS A 590 34.95 9.75 -44.07
CA HIS A 590 34.77 10.37 -45.40
C HIS A 590 35.75 11.49 -45.69
N HIS A 591 36.79 11.68 -44.85
CA HIS A 591 37.84 12.71 -45.03
C HIS A 591 37.31 14.15 -45.13
N ILE A 592 36.19 14.47 -44.42
CA ILE A 592 35.62 15.81 -44.37
C ILE A 592 36.23 16.57 -43.19
N PRO A 593 36.86 17.73 -43.39
CA PRO A 593 37.40 18.54 -42.30
C PRO A 593 36.26 19.22 -41.52
N TYR A 594 36.33 19.17 -40.19
CA TYR A 594 35.32 19.76 -39.28
C TYR A 594 35.95 20.70 -38.23
N ASP A 595 37.24 21.03 -38.34
CA ASP A 595 37.99 21.85 -37.36
C ASP A 595 37.30 23.19 -37.07
N GLN A 596 36.65 23.78 -38.11
CA GLN A 596 35.97 25.07 -38.01
C GLN A 596 34.75 25.05 -37.04
N VAL A 597 34.15 23.90 -36.84
CA VAL A 597 32.93 23.76 -36.04
C VAL A 597 33.20 23.04 -34.72
N GLU A 598 34.40 22.55 -34.47
CA GLU A 598 34.77 21.75 -33.30
C GLU A 598 34.47 22.48 -31.97
N SER A 599 34.76 23.80 -31.90
CA SER A 599 34.48 24.59 -30.73
C SER A 599 32.99 24.68 -30.42
N SER A 600 32.13 24.75 -31.44
CA SER A 600 30.68 24.79 -31.27
C SER A 600 30.13 23.43 -30.86
N VAL A 601 30.63 22.34 -31.45
CA VAL A 601 30.27 20.97 -31.04
C VAL A 601 30.62 20.73 -29.56
N THR A 602 31.86 21.08 -29.17
CA THR A 602 32.31 20.96 -27.78
C THR A 602 31.44 21.79 -26.83
N THR A 603 31.09 23.02 -27.19
CA THR A 603 30.20 23.87 -26.39
C THR A 603 28.81 23.25 -26.19
N LEU A 604 28.25 22.67 -27.25
CA LEU A 604 26.94 21.98 -27.15
C LEU A 604 27.04 20.70 -26.29
N GLU A 605 28.13 19.95 -26.44
CA GLU A 605 28.38 18.76 -25.61
C GLU A 605 28.59 19.13 -24.13
N GLU A 606 29.28 20.24 -23.82
CA GLU A 606 29.42 20.78 -22.47
C GLU A 606 28.08 21.25 -21.86
N GLN A 607 27.09 21.55 -22.72
CA GLN A 607 25.72 21.85 -22.29
C GLN A 607 24.85 20.60 -22.10
N GLY A 608 25.43 19.40 -22.29
CA GLY A 608 24.71 18.13 -22.14
C GLY A 608 23.89 17.72 -23.38
N LYS A 609 24.16 18.30 -24.52
CA LYS A 609 23.47 18.02 -25.79
C LYS A 609 24.25 17.01 -26.64
N THR A 610 23.55 16.22 -27.43
CA THR A 610 24.13 15.35 -28.46
C THR A 610 24.19 16.14 -29.75
N ALA A 611 25.36 16.58 -30.09
CA ALA A 611 25.61 17.34 -31.32
C ALA A 611 25.94 16.39 -32.45
N MET A 612 25.21 16.49 -33.57
CA MET A 612 25.42 15.77 -34.80
C MET A 612 25.88 16.72 -35.90
N LEU A 613 26.97 16.37 -36.57
CA LEU A 613 27.49 17.11 -37.67
C LEU A 613 26.70 16.79 -38.94
N VAL A 614 26.32 17.81 -39.69
CA VAL A 614 25.65 17.71 -40.98
C VAL A 614 26.61 18.20 -42.06
N ALA A 615 27.05 17.28 -42.91
CA ALA A 615 27.85 17.63 -44.08
C ALA A 615 27.02 17.46 -45.37
N ILE A 616 27.11 18.43 -46.26
CA ILE A 616 26.40 18.49 -47.52
C ILE A 616 27.44 18.64 -48.63
N ASP A 617 27.39 17.76 -49.66
CA ASP A 617 28.27 17.72 -50.78
C ASP A 617 29.77 17.76 -50.44
N GLY A 618 30.17 17.18 -49.31
CA GLY A 618 31.54 17.04 -48.84
C GLY A 618 32.06 18.18 -47.96
N GLU A 619 31.24 19.17 -47.62
CA GLU A 619 31.57 20.25 -46.68
C GLU A 619 30.62 20.27 -45.49
N VAL A 620 31.10 20.70 -44.31
CA VAL A 620 30.25 20.84 -43.12
C VAL A 620 29.29 22.02 -43.30
N ALA A 621 28.02 21.72 -43.43
CA ALA A 621 26.93 22.67 -43.59
C ALA A 621 26.28 23.12 -42.28
N GLY A 622 26.34 22.27 -41.26
CA GLY A 622 25.70 22.62 -39.99
C GLY A 622 25.93 21.61 -38.85
N ILE A 623 25.35 21.94 -37.72
CA ILE A 623 25.25 21.08 -36.52
C ILE A 623 23.77 21.02 -36.12
N VAL A 624 23.29 19.84 -35.89
CA VAL A 624 21.96 19.62 -35.28
C VAL A 624 22.17 19.01 -33.90
N ALA A 625 21.65 19.67 -32.88
CA ALA A 625 21.79 19.21 -31.52
C ALA A 625 20.45 18.77 -30.96
N VAL A 626 20.43 17.64 -30.28
CA VAL A 626 19.28 17.09 -29.57
C VAL A 626 19.64 16.83 -28.13
N ALA A 627 18.70 17.02 -27.25
CA ALA A 627 18.86 16.69 -25.85
C ALA A 627 17.56 16.18 -25.23
N ASP A 628 17.70 15.30 -24.25
CA ASP A 628 16.61 14.97 -23.37
C ASP A 628 16.46 16.09 -22.34
N THR A 629 15.40 16.87 -22.47
CA THR A 629 15.19 18.10 -21.70
C THR A 629 14.66 17.80 -20.32
N ILE A 630 15.07 18.61 -19.31
CA ILE A 630 14.60 18.51 -17.93
C ILE A 630 13.09 18.83 -17.89
N LYS A 631 12.32 18.05 -17.09
CA LYS A 631 10.93 18.38 -16.81
C LYS A 631 10.84 19.72 -16.09
N SER A 632 9.87 20.53 -16.41
CA SER A 632 9.69 21.88 -15.85
C SER A 632 9.56 21.87 -14.30
N SER A 633 9.00 20.81 -13.74
CA SER A 633 8.84 20.65 -12.30
C SER A 633 10.09 20.13 -11.57
N SER A 634 11.09 19.55 -12.27
CA SER A 634 12.22 18.85 -11.64
C SER A 634 13.02 19.74 -10.69
N HIS A 635 13.36 20.96 -11.12
CA HIS A 635 14.15 21.89 -10.30
C HIS A 635 13.44 22.22 -8.97
N GLN A 636 12.14 22.52 -9.02
CA GLN A 636 11.35 22.85 -7.81
C GLN A 636 11.16 21.63 -6.91
N ALA A 637 10.91 20.45 -7.50
CA ALA A 637 10.76 19.21 -6.76
C ALA A 637 12.06 18.84 -6.02
N ILE A 638 13.22 18.97 -6.68
CA ILE A 638 14.53 18.69 -6.08
C ILE A 638 14.84 19.68 -4.97
N ALA A 639 14.59 20.99 -5.16
CA ALA A 639 14.76 22.01 -4.13
C ALA A 639 13.93 21.66 -2.88
N ARG A 640 12.68 21.24 -3.07
CA ARG A 640 11.78 20.84 -1.98
C ARG A 640 12.25 19.58 -1.23
N LEU A 641 12.81 18.58 -1.92
CA LEU A 641 13.42 17.42 -1.27
C LEU A 641 14.60 17.83 -0.39
N LYS A 642 15.44 18.73 -0.88
CA LYS A 642 16.57 19.29 -0.11
C LYS A 642 16.10 20.08 1.13
N GLU A 643 15.04 20.87 1.03
CA GLU A 643 14.41 21.57 2.16
C GLU A 643 13.90 20.60 3.23
N GLN A 644 13.46 19.41 2.84
CA GLN A 644 13.09 18.33 3.77
C GLN A 644 14.29 17.58 4.38
N GLY A 645 15.51 17.98 4.04
CA GLY A 645 16.74 17.38 4.53
C GLY A 645 17.15 16.10 3.79
N ILE A 646 16.59 15.85 2.60
CA ILE A 646 16.90 14.70 1.77
C ILE A 646 18.10 14.99 0.87
N HIS A 647 19.07 14.10 0.85
CA HIS A 647 20.19 14.12 -0.10
C HIS A 647 19.71 13.60 -1.46
N VAL A 648 19.79 14.42 -2.49
CA VAL A 648 19.40 14.04 -3.85
C VAL A 648 20.65 13.70 -4.66
N VAL A 649 20.64 12.51 -5.27
CA VAL A 649 21.70 11.99 -6.14
C VAL A 649 21.10 11.65 -7.48
N MET A 650 21.74 12.03 -8.58
CA MET A 650 21.34 11.59 -9.91
C MET A 650 22.24 10.43 -10.36
N MET A 651 21.65 9.39 -10.95
CA MET A 651 22.34 8.24 -11.51
C MET A 651 22.03 8.12 -13.00
N THR A 652 23.05 7.93 -13.83
CA THR A 652 22.87 7.83 -15.29
C THR A 652 23.98 7.04 -15.95
N GLY A 653 23.67 6.43 -17.09
CA GLY A 653 24.66 5.83 -18.01
C GLY A 653 25.40 6.83 -18.88
N ASP A 654 25.01 8.10 -18.89
CA ASP A 654 25.66 9.15 -19.66
C ASP A 654 27.09 9.41 -19.19
N ASN A 655 27.89 10.02 -20.08
CA ASN A 655 29.20 10.50 -19.72
C ASN A 655 29.14 11.60 -18.63
N LYS A 656 30.21 11.75 -17.90
CA LYS A 656 30.32 12.63 -16.75
C LYS A 656 29.96 14.09 -17.05
N LEU A 657 30.40 14.63 -18.18
CA LEU A 657 30.18 16.04 -18.54
C LEU A 657 28.68 16.33 -18.78
N THR A 658 28.01 15.48 -19.54
CA THR A 658 26.56 15.58 -19.79
C THR A 658 25.77 15.44 -18.49
N ALA A 659 26.16 14.48 -17.68
CA ALA A 659 25.48 14.23 -16.40
C ALA A 659 25.61 15.41 -15.42
N GLU A 660 26.81 16.00 -15.30
CA GLU A 660 27.04 17.18 -14.45
C GLU A 660 26.28 18.42 -14.97
N ALA A 661 26.19 18.61 -16.31
CA ALA A 661 25.44 19.71 -16.90
C ALA A 661 23.94 19.64 -16.55
N ILE A 662 23.33 18.45 -16.72
CA ILE A 662 21.93 18.22 -16.39
C ILE A 662 21.69 18.35 -14.89
N ALA A 663 22.55 17.77 -14.06
CA ALA A 663 22.43 17.86 -12.60
C ALA A 663 22.47 19.32 -12.11
N LYS A 664 23.37 20.13 -12.66
CA LYS A 664 23.46 21.55 -12.34
C LYS A 664 22.20 22.31 -12.72
N GLN A 665 21.61 22.03 -13.89
CA GLN A 665 20.35 22.63 -14.32
C GLN A 665 19.18 22.19 -13.41
N ALA A 666 19.15 20.92 -12.99
CA ALA A 666 18.14 20.37 -12.08
C ALA A 666 18.35 20.78 -10.62
N GLY A 667 19.52 21.34 -10.27
CA GLY A 667 19.88 21.70 -8.90
C GLY A 667 20.36 20.50 -8.07
N ILE A 668 20.91 19.44 -8.67
CA ILE A 668 21.46 18.25 -8.01
C ILE A 668 22.96 18.41 -7.79
N ASP A 669 23.46 18.13 -6.58
CA ASP A 669 24.87 18.34 -6.24
C ASP A 669 25.73 17.08 -6.44
N HIS A 670 25.11 15.90 -6.42
CA HIS A 670 25.81 14.62 -6.48
C HIS A 670 25.34 13.81 -7.69
N VAL A 671 26.31 13.35 -8.49
CA VAL A 671 26.06 12.58 -9.73
C VAL A 671 26.89 11.30 -9.70
N ILE A 672 26.28 10.21 -10.12
CA ILE A 672 26.93 8.94 -10.43
C ILE A 672 26.71 8.70 -11.93
N ALA A 673 27.74 8.98 -12.73
CA ALA A 673 27.72 8.92 -14.18
C ALA A 673 28.37 7.61 -14.69
N GLU A 674 28.16 7.29 -15.96
CA GLU A 674 28.78 6.15 -16.68
C GLU A 674 28.44 4.79 -16.06
N VAL A 675 27.22 4.67 -15.49
CA VAL A 675 26.75 3.47 -14.79
C VAL A 675 26.03 2.55 -15.77
N LEU A 676 26.48 1.30 -15.86
CA LEU A 676 25.77 0.28 -16.63
C LEU A 676 24.48 -0.14 -15.89
N PRO A 677 23.42 -0.56 -16.63
CA PRO A 677 22.16 -0.97 -15.99
C PRO A 677 22.31 -2.01 -14.87
N GLU A 678 23.19 -3.00 -15.06
CA GLU A 678 23.51 -4.05 -14.11
C GLU A 678 24.29 -3.56 -12.87
N GLU A 679 24.96 -2.42 -12.96
CA GLU A 679 25.75 -1.83 -11.87
C GLU A 679 24.91 -0.91 -10.97
N LYS A 680 23.74 -0.43 -11.44
CA LYS A 680 22.86 0.46 -10.66
C LYS A 680 22.54 -0.11 -9.27
N ALA A 681 22.19 -1.39 -9.19
CA ALA A 681 21.90 -2.07 -7.93
C ALA A 681 23.13 -2.11 -6.98
N ALA A 682 24.34 -2.29 -7.51
CA ALA A 682 25.56 -2.28 -6.73
C ALA A 682 25.87 -0.90 -6.13
N HIS A 683 25.60 0.18 -6.86
CA HIS A 683 25.76 1.55 -6.35
C HIS A 683 24.76 1.85 -5.24
N ILE A 684 23.49 1.42 -5.35
CA ILE A 684 22.48 1.51 -4.28
C ILE A 684 22.96 0.76 -3.05
N ALA A 685 23.41 -0.50 -3.20
CA ALA A 685 23.94 -1.31 -2.10
C ALA A 685 25.16 -0.66 -1.42
N ALA A 686 26.02 0.03 -2.19
CA ALA A 686 27.17 0.75 -1.65
C ALA A 686 26.75 1.94 -0.77
N LEU A 687 25.74 2.71 -1.17
CA LEU A 687 25.17 3.79 -0.35
C LEU A 687 24.53 3.24 0.94
N GLN A 688 23.83 2.12 0.85
CA GLN A 688 23.25 1.45 2.04
C GLN A 688 24.31 0.96 3.01
N LYS A 689 25.44 0.42 2.53
CA LYS A 689 26.59 0.03 3.35
C LYS A 689 27.24 1.21 4.09
N GLN A 690 27.09 2.43 3.58
CA GLN A 690 27.50 3.67 4.27
C GLN A 690 26.51 4.11 5.35
N GLY A 691 25.46 3.33 5.59
CA GLY A 691 24.40 3.64 6.58
C GLY A 691 23.28 4.53 6.05
N LYS A 692 23.27 4.85 4.76
CA LYS A 692 22.20 5.65 4.13
C LYS A 692 20.92 4.86 3.98
N LYS A 693 19.79 5.54 4.17
CA LYS A 693 18.45 5.02 3.87
C LYS A 693 18.02 5.53 2.50
N VAL A 694 18.15 4.69 1.51
CA VAL A 694 18.09 5.06 0.10
C VAL A 694 16.72 4.75 -0.50
N ALA A 695 16.10 5.74 -1.16
CA ALA A 695 15.08 5.50 -2.16
C ALA A 695 15.71 5.52 -3.55
N MET A 696 15.34 4.57 -4.42
CA MET A 696 15.62 4.62 -5.85
C MET A 696 14.34 5.01 -6.60
N VAL A 697 14.46 5.95 -7.53
CA VAL A 697 13.35 6.44 -8.36
C VAL A 697 13.71 6.26 -9.83
N GLY A 698 12.86 5.54 -10.56
CA GLY A 698 13.07 5.26 -11.99
C GLY A 698 11.76 4.89 -12.68
N ASP A 699 11.77 4.78 -14.00
CA ASP A 699 10.61 4.49 -14.85
C ASP A 699 10.78 3.24 -15.72
N GLY A 700 12.01 2.74 -15.86
CA GLY A 700 12.39 1.73 -16.84
C GLY A 700 12.60 0.32 -16.30
N ILE A 701 12.58 -0.65 -17.25
CA ILE A 701 12.93 -2.06 -16.98
C ILE A 701 14.37 -2.16 -16.45
N ASN A 702 15.26 -1.29 -16.91
CA ASN A 702 16.67 -1.26 -16.51
C ASN A 702 16.87 -0.88 -15.04
N ASP A 703 15.88 -0.25 -14.41
CA ASP A 703 15.94 0.19 -13.02
C ASP A 703 15.39 -0.86 -12.05
N ALA A 704 14.67 -1.87 -12.53
CA ALA A 704 14.00 -2.85 -11.69
C ALA A 704 14.93 -3.52 -10.65
N PRO A 705 16.17 -3.94 -10.98
CA PRO A 705 17.10 -4.48 -9.98
C PRO A 705 17.52 -3.44 -8.92
N ALA A 706 17.67 -2.17 -9.30
CA ALA A 706 18.03 -1.09 -8.39
C ALA A 706 16.85 -0.68 -7.51
N LEU A 707 15.63 -0.63 -8.06
CA LEU A 707 14.38 -0.41 -7.33
C LEU A 707 14.19 -1.48 -6.25
N ALA A 708 14.36 -2.76 -6.61
CA ALA A 708 14.24 -3.88 -5.67
C ALA A 708 15.36 -3.92 -4.61
N THR A 709 16.53 -3.35 -4.88
CA THR A 709 17.68 -3.32 -3.95
C THR A 709 17.58 -2.17 -2.95
N ALA A 710 16.95 -1.07 -3.31
CA ALA A 710 16.81 0.11 -2.47
C ALA A 710 16.01 -0.20 -1.18
N ASN A 711 16.09 0.68 -0.17
CA ASN A 711 15.21 0.57 1.00
C ASN A 711 13.75 0.84 0.60
N ILE A 712 13.55 1.69 -0.40
CA ILE A 712 12.27 1.95 -1.07
C ILE A 712 12.53 2.15 -2.56
N GLY A 713 11.91 1.34 -3.41
CA GLY A 713 11.83 1.56 -4.84
C GLY A 713 10.58 2.38 -5.18
N MET A 714 10.73 3.42 -6.00
CA MET A 714 9.62 4.26 -6.47
C MET A 714 9.58 4.25 -8.00
N ALA A 715 8.51 3.76 -8.58
CA ALA A 715 8.27 3.84 -10.03
C ALA A 715 7.49 5.12 -10.36
N VAL A 716 7.92 5.84 -11.42
CA VAL A 716 7.35 7.13 -11.84
C VAL A 716 6.52 6.97 -13.10
N GLY A 717 5.32 7.57 -13.11
CA GLY A 717 4.42 7.58 -14.25
C GLY A 717 3.77 6.23 -14.53
N THR A 718 3.23 6.08 -15.74
CA THR A 718 2.77 4.80 -16.29
C THR A 718 3.95 3.95 -16.77
N GLY A 719 5.02 3.87 -15.97
CA GLY A 719 6.24 3.12 -16.27
C GLY A 719 5.94 1.69 -16.72
N THR A 720 6.95 0.99 -17.20
CA THR A 720 6.77 -0.40 -17.63
C THR A 720 6.16 -1.25 -16.51
N ASP A 721 5.28 -2.20 -16.86
CA ASP A 721 4.66 -3.12 -15.88
C ASP A 721 5.72 -3.76 -14.96
N VAL A 722 6.93 -4.01 -15.49
CA VAL A 722 8.08 -4.57 -14.74
C VAL A 722 8.60 -3.60 -13.68
N ALA A 723 8.73 -2.30 -13.98
CA ALA A 723 9.18 -1.30 -13.01
C ALA A 723 8.12 -1.11 -11.92
N MET A 724 6.86 -1.05 -12.31
CA MET A 724 5.75 -0.98 -11.36
C MET A 724 5.68 -2.21 -10.46
N GLU A 725 5.96 -3.41 -10.96
CA GLU A 725 5.97 -4.63 -10.17
C GLU A 725 7.15 -4.67 -9.18
N ALA A 726 8.33 -4.19 -9.58
CA ALA A 726 9.53 -4.17 -8.75
C ALA A 726 9.53 -3.08 -7.67
N ALA A 727 8.79 -1.97 -7.87
CA ALA A 727 8.76 -0.84 -6.95
C ALA A 727 7.87 -1.10 -5.72
N ASP A 728 8.19 -0.46 -4.60
CA ASP A 728 7.42 -0.45 -3.35
C ASP A 728 6.34 0.63 -3.34
N ILE A 729 6.58 1.70 -4.09
CA ILE A 729 5.68 2.84 -4.26
C ILE A 729 5.55 3.12 -5.76
N THR A 730 4.33 3.30 -6.22
CA THR A 730 4.06 3.76 -7.59
C THR A 730 3.54 5.19 -7.53
N LEU A 731 4.21 6.08 -8.25
CA LEU A 731 3.82 7.47 -8.44
C LEU A 731 3.12 7.57 -9.80
N MET A 732 1.80 7.68 -9.81
CA MET A 732 0.98 7.65 -11.04
C MET A 732 1.23 8.84 -11.95
N THR A 733 1.78 9.92 -11.41
CA THR A 733 2.18 11.09 -12.19
C THR A 733 3.65 11.02 -12.55
N GLY A 734 4.02 11.59 -13.72
CA GLY A 734 5.41 11.81 -14.08
C GLY A 734 6.10 12.93 -13.29
N ASP A 735 5.40 13.59 -12.36
CA ASP A 735 5.91 14.74 -11.62
C ASP A 735 6.71 14.31 -10.39
N LEU A 736 7.95 14.79 -10.28
CA LEU A 736 8.83 14.52 -9.15
C LEU A 736 8.34 15.12 -7.82
N HIS A 737 7.41 16.07 -7.83
CA HIS A 737 6.76 16.57 -6.60
C HIS A 737 6.07 15.45 -5.83
N ALA A 738 5.59 14.41 -6.51
CA ALA A 738 4.98 13.24 -5.89
C ALA A 738 5.92 12.50 -4.92
N ILE A 739 7.25 12.58 -5.10
CA ILE A 739 8.24 11.99 -4.17
C ILE A 739 8.17 12.72 -2.83
N ALA A 740 8.18 14.07 -2.84
CA ALA A 740 8.08 14.88 -1.63
C ALA A 740 6.72 14.68 -0.93
N ASP A 741 5.65 14.53 -1.72
CA ASP A 741 4.32 14.20 -1.20
C ASP A 741 4.29 12.81 -0.54
N ALA A 742 4.90 11.79 -1.16
CA ALA A 742 5.02 10.43 -0.58
C ALA A 742 5.73 10.44 0.78
N LEU A 743 6.84 11.18 0.88
CA LEU A 743 7.56 11.39 2.14
C LEU A 743 6.66 12.06 3.18
N GLN A 744 5.93 13.11 2.80
CA GLN A 744 5.03 13.84 3.70
C GLN A 744 3.88 12.95 4.20
N PHE A 745 3.21 12.19 3.30
CA PHE A 745 2.15 11.27 3.68
C PHE A 745 2.65 10.21 4.64
N SER A 746 3.81 9.62 4.37
CA SER A 746 4.47 8.68 5.26
C SER A 746 4.74 9.28 6.65
N GLN A 747 5.44 10.42 6.72
CA GLN A 747 5.79 11.09 7.98
C GLN A 747 4.55 11.47 8.80
N LYS A 748 3.51 12.03 8.16
CA LYS A 748 2.27 12.43 8.84
C LYS A 748 1.50 11.21 9.35
N THR A 749 1.42 10.13 8.56
CA THR A 749 0.77 8.89 8.96
C THR A 749 1.50 8.24 10.13
N MET A 750 2.82 8.13 10.07
CA MET A 750 3.61 7.56 11.15
C MET A 750 3.58 8.39 12.43
N ARG A 751 3.55 9.73 12.33
CA ARG A 751 3.34 10.62 13.49
C ARG A 751 1.96 10.36 14.11
N ASN A 752 0.93 10.20 13.29
CA ASN A 752 -0.43 9.90 13.75
C ASN A 752 -0.49 8.54 14.47
N ILE A 753 0.16 7.49 13.91
CA ILE A 753 0.27 6.18 14.55
C ILE A 753 0.94 6.29 15.92
N LYS A 754 2.09 6.98 16.00
CA LYS A 754 2.80 7.18 17.28
C LYS A 754 1.95 7.92 18.31
N GLN A 755 1.20 8.95 17.90
CA GLN A 755 0.25 9.65 18.76
C GLN A 755 -0.87 8.73 19.25
N ASN A 756 -1.46 7.95 18.35
CA ASN A 756 -2.53 7.01 18.67
C ASN A 756 -2.06 5.92 19.66
N LEU A 757 -0.89 5.34 19.42
CA LEU A 757 -0.27 4.37 20.32
C LEU A 757 0.03 4.97 21.70
N PHE A 758 0.57 6.20 21.73
CA PHE A 758 0.83 6.91 22.98
C PHE A 758 -0.45 7.08 23.81
N TRP A 759 -1.51 7.63 23.21
CA TRP A 759 -2.77 7.84 23.93
C TRP A 759 -3.42 6.51 24.32
N ALA A 760 -3.43 5.50 23.45
CA ALA A 760 -3.98 4.18 23.77
C ALA A 760 -3.30 3.52 24.98
N LEU A 761 -2.00 3.75 25.18
CA LEU A 761 -1.27 3.25 26.35
C LEU A 761 -1.38 4.19 27.56
N ALA A 762 -1.39 5.51 27.36
CA ALA A 762 -1.43 6.49 28.44
C ALA A 762 -2.67 6.37 29.31
N TYR A 763 -3.86 6.14 28.70
CA TYR A 763 -5.10 5.90 29.44
C TYR A 763 -4.96 4.71 30.40
N ASN A 764 -4.35 3.63 29.95
CA ASN A 764 -4.18 2.42 30.76
C ASN A 764 -3.09 2.62 31.83
N CYS A 765 -1.92 3.16 31.48
CA CYS A 765 -0.81 3.35 32.40
C CYS A 765 -1.15 4.32 33.55
N ILE A 766 -1.95 5.35 33.27
CA ILE A 766 -2.41 6.31 34.28
C ILE A 766 -3.62 5.74 35.05
N GLY A 767 -4.54 5.11 34.34
CA GLY A 767 -5.79 4.60 34.92
C GLY A 767 -5.61 3.43 35.87
N ILE A 768 -4.68 2.49 35.60
CA ILE A 768 -4.42 1.33 36.46
C ILE A 768 -4.02 1.72 37.87
N PRO A 769 -3.04 2.59 38.12
CA PRO A 769 -2.73 3.07 39.48
C PRO A 769 -3.90 3.77 40.15
N ILE A 770 -4.61 4.65 39.45
CA ILE A 770 -5.79 5.37 40.00
C ILE A 770 -6.87 4.40 40.42
N ALA A 771 -7.15 3.36 39.62
CA ALA A 771 -8.08 2.30 39.94
C ALA A 771 -7.61 1.44 41.13
N ALA A 772 -6.33 1.08 41.16
CA ALA A 772 -5.73 0.30 42.24
C ALA A 772 -5.79 1.02 43.60
N PHE A 773 -5.70 2.35 43.59
CA PHE A 773 -5.91 3.16 44.82
C PHE A 773 -7.36 3.43 45.16
N GLY A 774 -8.34 2.90 44.39
CA GLY A 774 -9.77 3.04 44.68
C GLY A 774 -10.38 4.37 44.24
N PHE A 775 -9.65 5.21 43.50
CA PHE A 775 -10.13 6.53 43.03
C PHE A 775 -10.92 6.46 41.71
N LEU A 776 -11.08 5.28 41.11
CA LEU A 776 -11.76 5.11 39.83
C LEU A 776 -12.88 4.07 39.96
N ALA A 777 -14.11 4.52 39.84
CA ALA A 777 -15.25 3.62 39.80
C ALA A 777 -15.23 2.79 38.48
N PRO A 778 -15.67 1.48 38.52
CA PRO A 778 -15.61 0.59 37.36
C PRO A 778 -16.35 1.10 36.11
N TRP A 779 -17.50 1.76 36.26
CA TRP A 779 -18.26 2.31 35.14
C TRP A 779 -17.52 3.50 34.49
N LEU A 780 -16.80 4.33 35.26
CA LEU A 780 -16.00 5.43 34.77
C LEU A 780 -14.77 4.91 33.98
N ALA A 781 -14.21 3.79 34.49
CA ALA A 781 -13.16 3.07 33.76
C ALA A 781 -13.67 2.59 32.38
N GLY A 782 -14.88 2.02 32.33
CA GLY A 782 -15.50 1.61 31.06
C GLY A 782 -15.77 2.78 30.11
N ALA A 783 -16.25 3.90 30.62
CA ALA A 783 -16.47 5.12 29.84
C ALA A 783 -15.14 5.67 29.28
N ALA A 784 -14.08 5.75 30.07
CA ALA A 784 -12.76 6.19 29.64
C ALA A 784 -12.21 5.31 28.52
N MET A 785 -12.39 4.00 28.57
CA MET A 785 -11.97 3.06 27.53
C MET A 785 -12.76 3.25 26.22
N ALA A 786 -14.08 3.48 26.30
CA ALA A 786 -14.88 3.79 25.11
C ALA A 786 -14.39 5.09 24.45
N PHE A 787 -14.12 6.15 25.24
CA PHE A 787 -13.57 7.41 24.74
C PHE A 787 -12.16 7.23 24.15
N SER A 788 -11.30 6.42 24.71
CA SER A 788 -9.97 6.10 24.19
C SER A 788 -10.07 5.56 22.76
N SER A 789 -10.92 4.60 22.50
CA SER A 789 -11.13 4.03 21.16
C SER A 789 -11.65 5.08 20.17
N VAL A 790 -12.63 5.89 20.56
CA VAL A 790 -13.18 6.96 19.73
C VAL A 790 -12.11 8.01 19.39
N SER A 791 -11.30 8.42 20.38
CA SER A 791 -10.26 9.44 20.19
C SER A 791 -9.20 9.00 19.18
N VAL A 792 -8.75 7.74 19.23
CA VAL A 792 -7.79 7.14 18.29
C VAL A 792 -8.33 7.18 16.87
N VAL A 793 -9.59 6.77 16.69
CA VAL A 793 -10.21 6.78 15.36
C VAL A 793 -10.39 8.20 14.82
N LEU A 794 -10.90 9.14 15.63
CA LEU A 794 -11.06 10.53 15.21
C LEU A 794 -9.71 11.16 14.83
N ASN A 795 -8.64 10.83 15.55
CA ASN A 795 -7.31 11.29 15.21
C ASN A 795 -6.81 10.68 13.89
N ALA A 796 -7.07 9.39 13.64
CA ALA A 796 -6.74 8.74 12.36
C ALA A 796 -7.48 9.38 11.18
N LEU A 797 -8.78 9.70 11.32
CA LEU A 797 -9.58 10.35 10.28
C LEU A 797 -9.09 11.77 9.91
N ARG A 798 -8.28 12.42 10.76
CA ARG A 798 -7.63 13.70 10.40
C ARG A 798 -6.69 13.55 9.19
N LEU A 799 -6.14 12.36 8.97
CA LEU A 799 -5.27 12.08 7.82
C LEU A 799 -6.00 12.24 6.48
N GLN A 800 -7.31 12.02 6.43
CA GLN A 800 -8.12 12.23 5.22
C GLN A 800 -8.17 13.70 4.74
N ARG A 801 -7.81 14.66 5.63
CA ARG A 801 -7.76 16.09 5.31
C ARG A 801 -6.37 16.56 4.86
N LEU A 802 -5.41 15.65 4.73
CA LEU A 802 -4.09 16.00 4.23
C LEU A 802 -4.19 16.44 2.77
N LYS A 803 -3.54 17.55 2.45
CA LYS A 803 -3.39 18.02 1.08
C LYS A 803 -1.99 17.69 0.57
N PRO A 804 -1.85 17.26 -0.69
CA PRO A 804 -0.52 17.15 -1.31
C PRO A 804 0.12 18.54 -1.35
N VAL A 805 1.44 18.58 -1.27
CA VAL A 805 2.19 19.85 -1.19
C VAL A 805 2.12 20.62 -2.50
N ARG A 806 1.96 19.89 -3.63
CA ARG A 806 1.78 20.47 -4.97
C ARG A 806 0.53 21.34 -5.12
N GLU A 807 -0.54 21.11 -4.33
CA GLU A 807 -1.74 21.96 -4.34
C GLU A 807 -1.54 23.31 -3.62
N GLY A 808 -0.50 23.46 -2.79
CA GLY A 808 -0.22 24.70 -2.05
C GLY A 808 0.61 25.75 -2.83
N VAL A 809 0.98 25.46 -4.08
CA VAL A 809 1.76 26.37 -4.95
C VAL A 809 0.87 27.11 -5.95
N ALA A 810 -0.41 26.74 -6.05
CA ALA A 810 -1.38 27.36 -6.95
C ALA A 810 -2.12 28.57 -6.33
N GLU A 811 -1.77 29.02 -5.12
CA GLU A 811 -2.13 30.30 -4.50
C GLU A 811 -0.85 31.18 -4.43
#